data_2deda11efbd481368aed904c13f07356
#
_entry.id   2deda11efbd481368aed904c13f07356
#
_cell.length_a   1.000
_cell.length_b   1.000
_cell.length_c   1.000
_cell.angle_alpha   90.00
_cell.angle_beta   90.00
_cell.angle_gamma   90.00
#
_symmetry.space_group_name_H-M   'P 1'
#
loop_
_entity.id
_entity.type
_entity.pdbx_description
1 polymer ?
#
loop_
_entity_poly.entity_id
_entity_poly.type
_entity_poly.pdbx_seq_one_letter_code
_entity_poly.pdbx_strand_id
1 'polypeptide(L)'
;MYNLHKLGWNSFQQLCLTIAREVLGQTVQSFLDSNDAGQDGAFSGDWTTVDGQNLSGRFVIQCKFTNRVNHRLTTSEMKKEISKIRKLVNDGFCDVYILMTNAGISGKQKNTISSLIKGTGVKDVLIFGSTWIEDQIKENTKLRMLVPRLYGLGDLSQILDERAYAQARAVLDSLHEDLAKVVITGAYRNAVKALDEHGFVLLIGEPAAGKTTIASMLAMAAADKWGSSVFKLSDPAKVAERWNPNESAQFFWVDDAFGVTQYESSLVYGWNHSIVQIRAMLQRGVKIVMTSRDYIYNRARNDLKESAFPLLSESQVVIDVQELSNLERQQILYNHLKLGLQPRAFRTRIKRYLDDIAAHPRFIPETARRIANPFFTKDIYFSKSYFEQFVDKREQFLLEVIAGLDVNSKAALGMIYMRKDHLESPVTLQGYEEQALERLGSSLGECISALNALNGSLVTLVNVDDMLVWRFKHPTIGDAYAMSLASNPDLLGIFLSGSSVENMMGQVTCGNVGLEKAVIVPKALFPVMIARLSEFSTSDKYKVHWMSVWEARRALYLFLSYRCSKEFLEKYLESTPEILSRICKPGLRLDVVPEVTLVETLHKHKLLPEEYRKIFVEIVSRYAIDGEDVYALSNKRIRCIFTEEEYEELIKSVRNELIPKLSIIREETQANYIQTETPDDYMQDTVEMLDILKDQFSDDSIAIDIIEHEIKIVDQWIFEADYPEPEIKLRELNITGPTDEKHSVRSIFDDIDSD
;
A
#
# COMPACT_ATOMS: atom_id res chain seq x y z
N MET A 1 -7.99 -25.98 -13.70
CA MET A 1 -6.65 -26.55 -13.98
C MET A 1 -5.63 -25.44 -13.82
N TYR A 2 -4.58 -25.66 -13.02
CA TYR A 2 -3.53 -24.66 -12.82
C TYR A 2 -2.43 -24.82 -13.89
N ASN A 3 -1.97 -23.70 -14.44
CA ASN A 3 -0.89 -23.70 -15.43
C ASN A 3 0.50 -23.88 -14.77
N LEU A 4 0.69 -24.99 -14.03
CA LEU A 4 1.88 -25.25 -13.23
C LEU A 4 3.19 -25.25 -14.06
N HIS A 5 3.11 -25.52 -15.37
CA HIS A 5 4.27 -25.43 -16.29
C HIS A 5 4.85 -24.01 -16.44
N LYS A 6 4.08 -22.96 -16.04
CA LYS A 6 4.54 -21.57 -16.05
C LYS A 6 5.31 -21.16 -14.78
N LEU A 7 5.40 -22.02 -13.77
CA LEU A 7 6.07 -21.68 -12.50
C LEU A 7 7.58 -21.50 -12.63
N GLY A 8 8.22 -22.30 -13.49
CA GLY A 8 9.66 -22.51 -13.46
C GLY A 8 10.07 -23.54 -12.39
N TRP A 9 11.24 -24.15 -12.55
CA TRP A 9 11.67 -25.26 -11.69
C TRP A 9 11.80 -24.86 -10.21
N ASN A 10 12.38 -23.71 -9.91
CA ASN A 10 12.59 -23.23 -8.54
C ASN A 10 11.26 -22.96 -7.82
N SER A 11 10.34 -22.20 -8.43
CA SER A 11 9.02 -21.93 -7.83
C SER A 11 8.18 -23.20 -7.70
N PHE A 12 8.32 -24.16 -8.62
CA PHE A 12 7.67 -25.46 -8.50
C PHE A 12 8.23 -26.28 -7.32
N GLN A 13 9.54 -26.27 -7.12
CA GLN A 13 10.17 -26.91 -5.97
C GLN A 13 9.67 -26.28 -4.65
N GLN A 14 9.63 -24.96 -4.56
CA GLN A 14 9.08 -24.26 -3.39
C GLN A 14 7.61 -24.62 -3.14
N LEU A 15 6.78 -24.72 -4.18
CA LEU A 15 5.40 -25.18 -4.07
C LEU A 15 5.34 -26.60 -3.51
N CYS A 16 6.13 -27.53 -4.05
CA CYS A 16 6.16 -28.92 -3.60
C CYS A 16 6.56 -29.04 -2.12
N LEU A 17 7.58 -28.30 -1.70
CA LEU A 17 8.03 -28.29 -0.31
C LEU A 17 6.99 -27.65 0.63
N THR A 18 6.30 -26.62 0.17
CA THR A 18 5.20 -26.02 0.91
C THR A 18 4.03 -26.99 1.07
N ILE A 19 3.65 -27.71 0.01
CA ILE A 19 2.64 -28.78 0.07
C ILE A 19 3.09 -29.86 1.05
N ALA A 20 4.34 -30.28 0.98
CA ALA A 20 4.86 -31.31 1.88
C ALA A 20 4.75 -30.88 3.36
N ARG A 21 5.07 -29.66 3.69
CA ARG A 21 4.93 -29.10 5.06
C ARG A 21 3.48 -29.02 5.50
N GLU A 22 2.61 -28.48 4.67
CA GLU A 22 1.20 -28.22 5.03
C GLU A 22 0.35 -29.50 5.02
N VAL A 23 0.58 -30.42 4.08
CA VAL A 23 -0.22 -31.63 3.90
C VAL A 23 0.35 -32.83 4.70
N LEU A 24 1.67 -32.98 4.72
CA LEU A 24 2.31 -34.08 5.46
C LEU A 24 2.56 -33.72 6.93
N GLY A 25 2.35 -32.45 7.33
CA GLY A 25 2.52 -31.99 8.72
C GLY A 25 3.95 -32.15 9.26
N GLN A 26 4.96 -32.16 8.37
CA GLN A 26 6.35 -32.46 8.72
C GLN A 26 7.24 -31.22 8.57
N THR A 27 8.20 -31.08 9.48
CA THR A 27 9.25 -30.08 9.34
C THR A 27 10.24 -30.54 8.26
N VAL A 28 9.97 -30.17 7.01
CA VAL A 28 10.80 -30.54 5.87
C VAL A 28 12.01 -29.60 5.79
N GLN A 29 13.22 -30.14 5.88
CA GLN A 29 14.44 -29.43 5.53
C GLN A 29 14.49 -29.29 4.02
N SER A 30 14.60 -28.04 3.53
CA SER A 30 14.82 -27.76 2.11
C SER A 30 16.31 -27.71 1.82
N PHE A 31 16.74 -28.40 0.78
CA PHE A 31 18.09 -28.29 0.25
C PHE A 31 18.04 -27.41 -0.99
N LEU A 32 18.76 -26.28 -0.94
CA LEU A 32 18.93 -25.38 -2.07
C LEU A 32 20.25 -25.73 -2.75
N ASP A 33 20.13 -26.21 -3.98
CA ASP A 33 21.09 -26.20 -5.07
C ASP A 33 22.51 -26.82 -4.95
N SER A 34 22.85 -27.50 -6.01
CA SER A 34 24.17 -27.83 -6.59
C SER A 34 25.02 -28.93 -5.97
N ASN A 35 24.64 -29.63 -4.96
CA ASN A 35 25.21 -30.96 -4.59
C ASN A 35 24.33 -31.67 -3.57
N ASP A 36 23.05 -31.54 -3.73
CA ASP A 36 22.00 -32.15 -2.88
C ASP A 36 21.92 -33.69 -3.05
N ALA A 37 22.82 -34.27 -3.85
CA ALA A 37 22.82 -35.69 -4.20
C ALA A 37 21.45 -36.19 -4.72
N GLY A 38 20.58 -35.31 -5.22
CA GLY A 38 19.25 -35.64 -5.70
C GLY A 38 18.15 -35.54 -4.61
N GLN A 39 18.33 -34.65 -3.65
CA GLN A 39 17.34 -34.33 -2.60
C GLN A 39 16.94 -32.87 -2.69
N ASP A 40 15.69 -32.61 -3.06
CA ASP A 40 15.13 -31.24 -2.99
C ASP A 40 14.61 -30.93 -1.61
N GLY A 41 14.25 -31.96 -0.84
CA GLY A 41 13.87 -31.87 0.55
C GLY A 41 14.00 -33.20 1.29
N ALA A 42 14.16 -33.15 2.61
CA ALA A 42 14.21 -34.34 3.44
C ALA A 42 13.63 -34.07 4.83
N PHE A 43 13.12 -35.11 5.46
CA PHE A 43 12.71 -35.13 6.87
C PHE A 43 12.84 -36.55 7.42
N SER A 44 12.86 -36.67 8.74
CA SER A 44 12.83 -37.98 9.44
C SER A 44 11.66 -37.98 10.40
N GLY A 45 10.90 -39.08 10.42
CA GLY A 45 9.73 -39.22 11.27
C GLY A 45 8.78 -40.32 10.81
N ASP A 46 7.57 -40.25 11.32
CA ASP A 46 6.47 -41.17 10.98
C ASP A 46 5.39 -40.37 10.25
N TRP A 47 4.81 -41.00 9.24
CA TRP A 47 3.68 -40.42 8.52
C TRP A 47 2.67 -41.50 8.15
N THR A 48 1.39 -41.24 8.46
CA THR A 48 0.28 -42.12 8.09
C THR A 48 -0.36 -41.60 6.79
N THR A 49 -0.38 -42.42 5.77
CA THR A 49 -1.03 -42.06 4.49
C THR A 49 -2.55 -42.03 4.67
N VAL A 50 -3.26 -41.39 3.74
CA VAL A 50 -4.74 -41.36 3.73
C VAL A 50 -5.34 -42.76 3.74
N ASP A 51 -4.67 -43.76 3.15
CA ASP A 51 -5.09 -45.15 3.12
C ASP A 51 -4.75 -45.92 4.42
N GLY A 52 -4.26 -45.23 5.46
CA GLY A 52 -3.94 -45.79 6.77
C GLY A 52 -2.61 -46.55 6.85
N GLN A 53 -1.75 -46.48 5.85
CA GLN A 53 -0.41 -47.06 5.87
C GLN A 53 0.56 -46.16 6.67
N ASN A 54 1.17 -46.73 7.72
CA ASN A 54 2.22 -46.04 8.48
C ASN A 54 3.55 -46.21 7.80
N LEU A 55 4.17 -45.09 7.41
CA LEU A 55 5.52 -45.00 6.85
C LEU A 55 6.42 -44.38 7.90
N SER A 56 7.61 -44.94 8.12
CA SER A 56 8.57 -44.42 9.10
C SER A 56 9.99 -44.50 8.54
N GLY A 57 10.82 -43.55 8.99
CA GLY A 57 12.24 -43.49 8.62
C GLY A 57 12.66 -42.14 8.04
N ARG A 58 13.61 -42.15 7.13
CA ARG A 58 14.14 -41.00 6.42
C ARG A 58 13.42 -40.82 5.08
N PHE A 59 12.72 -39.72 4.95
CA PHE A 59 11.99 -39.36 3.74
C PHE A 59 12.87 -38.43 2.87
N VAL A 60 12.94 -38.70 1.61
CA VAL A 60 13.56 -37.82 0.60
C VAL A 60 12.54 -37.39 -0.40
N ILE A 61 12.45 -36.10 -0.64
CA ILE A 61 11.54 -35.48 -1.61
C ILE A 61 12.36 -35.03 -2.82
N GLN A 62 11.92 -35.47 -4.00
CA GLN A 62 12.46 -35.02 -5.28
C GLN A 62 11.36 -34.35 -6.09
N CYS A 63 11.62 -33.12 -6.55
CA CYS A 63 10.72 -32.36 -7.38
C CYS A 63 11.16 -32.42 -8.85
N LYS A 64 10.30 -32.91 -9.72
CA LYS A 64 10.59 -32.99 -11.14
C LYS A 64 9.69 -32.08 -11.95
N PHE A 65 10.27 -30.98 -12.40
CA PHE A 65 9.55 -29.95 -13.15
C PHE A 65 9.66 -30.16 -14.67
N THR A 66 8.56 -29.86 -15.38
CA THR A 66 8.55 -29.72 -16.84
C THR A 66 7.84 -28.44 -17.26
N ASN A 67 8.42 -27.70 -18.21
CA ASN A 67 7.80 -26.54 -18.85
C ASN A 67 6.86 -26.90 -20.01
N ARG A 68 6.76 -28.19 -20.37
CA ARG A 68 5.89 -28.65 -21.46
C ARG A 68 4.45 -28.80 -21.00
N VAL A 69 3.54 -28.23 -21.79
CA VAL A 69 2.09 -28.36 -21.57
C VAL A 69 1.69 -29.84 -21.78
N ASN A 70 0.83 -30.37 -20.91
CA ASN A 70 0.29 -31.73 -20.99
C ASN A 70 1.35 -32.85 -21.06
N HIS A 71 2.55 -32.58 -20.56
CA HIS A 71 3.60 -33.59 -20.52
C HIS A 71 3.23 -34.75 -19.59
N ARG A 72 3.63 -35.96 -19.98
CA ARG A 72 3.49 -37.17 -19.15
C ARG A 72 4.88 -37.67 -18.77
N LEU A 73 5.08 -37.95 -17.48
CA LEU A 73 6.33 -38.47 -16.96
C LEU A 73 6.60 -39.87 -17.56
N THR A 74 7.80 -40.05 -18.11
CA THR A 74 8.22 -41.33 -18.72
C THR A 74 9.18 -42.08 -17.83
N THR A 75 9.22 -43.43 -18.00
CA THR A 75 10.20 -44.29 -17.31
C THR A 75 11.65 -43.99 -17.72
N SER A 76 11.87 -43.51 -18.95
CA SER A 76 13.22 -43.14 -19.42
C SER A 76 13.76 -41.91 -18.68
N GLU A 77 12.92 -40.96 -18.34
CA GLU A 77 13.30 -39.79 -17.55
C GLU A 77 13.70 -40.18 -16.11
N MET A 78 13.03 -41.18 -15.55
CA MET A 78 13.37 -41.70 -14.21
C MET A 78 14.63 -42.56 -14.18
N LYS A 79 15.00 -43.25 -15.26
CA LYS A 79 16.24 -44.04 -15.31
C LYS A 79 17.49 -43.25 -14.93
N LYS A 80 17.52 -41.94 -15.26
CA LYS A 80 18.63 -41.05 -14.90
C LYS A 80 18.76 -40.79 -13.40
N GLU A 81 17.65 -40.91 -12.66
CA GLU A 81 17.62 -40.68 -11.21
C GLU A 81 17.95 -41.91 -10.38
N ILE A 82 17.83 -43.13 -10.97
CA ILE A 82 18.01 -44.40 -10.26
C ILE A 82 19.39 -44.52 -9.60
N SER A 83 20.44 -44.05 -10.26
CA SER A 83 21.81 -44.07 -9.71
C SER A 83 21.92 -43.20 -8.46
N LYS A 84 21.28 -42.00 -8.48
CA LYS A 84 21.27 -41.09 -7.35
C LYS A 84 20.46 -41.69 -6.18
N ILE A 85 19.27 -42.24 -6.47
CA ILE A 85 18.42 -42.88 -5.45
C ILE A 85 19.17 -44.04 -4.79
N ARG A 86 19.83 -44.89 -5.57
CA ARG A 86 20.64 -46.02 -5.06
C ARG A 86 21.77 -45.53 -4.15
N LYS A 87 22.41 -44.42 -4.49
CA LYS A 87 23.45 -43.84 -3.65
C LYS A 87 22.85 -43.37 -2.31
N LEU A 88 21.74 -42.65 -2.32
CA LEU A 88 21.04 -42.20 -1.12
C LEU A 88 20.62 -43.36 -0.20
N VAL A 89 20.15 -44.46 -0.78
CA VAL A 89 19.78 -45.67 -0.01
C VAL A 89 21.05 -46.31 0.60
N ASN A 90 22.12 -46.47 -0.19
CA ASN A 90 23.39 -47.08 0.29
C ASN A 90 24.06 -46.25 1.38
N ASP A 91 23.97 -44.90 1.28
CA ASP A 91 24.49 -43.97 2.28
C ASP A 91 23.54 -43.86 3.50
N GLY A 92 22.41 -44.58 3.46
CA GLY A 92 21.43 -44.64 4.54
C GLY A 92 20.59 -43.37 4.73
N PHE A 93 20.45 -42.52 3.74
CA PHE A 93 19.68 -41.25 3.81
C PHE A 93 18.25 -41.38 3.32
N CYS A 94 17.84 -42.50 2.71
CA CYS A 94 16.50 -42.62 2.13
C CYS A 94 15.87 -43.98 2.46
N ASP A 95 14.87 -43.96 3.34
CA ASP A 95 13.98 -45.11 3.58
C ASP A 95 12.71 -45.02 2.71
N VAL A 96 12.16 -43.81 2.58
CA VAL A 96 10.96 -43.51 1.78
C VAL A 96 11.29 -42.43 0.75
N TYR A 97 10.97 -42.69 -0.51
CA TYR A 97 11.22 -41.76 -1.59
C TYR A 97 9.90 -41.12 -2.08
N ILE A 98 9.84 -39.78 -2.05
CA ILE A 98 8.69 -39.01 -2.50
C ILE A 98 9.06 -38.30 -3.80
N LEU A 99 8.38 -38.64 -4.89
CA LEU A 99 8.49 -37.95 -6.17
C LEU A 99 7.31 -37.03 -6.38
N MET A 100 7.55 -35.74 -6.55
CA MET A 100 6.55 -34.73 -6.90
C MET A 100 6.82 -34.16 -8.29
N THR A 101 5.79 -34.07 -9.14
CA THR A 101 5.96 -33.55 -10.51
C THR A 101 4.71 -32.86 -11.02
N ASN A 102 4.88 -31.79 -11.81
CA ASN A 102 3.80 -31.17 -12.58
C ASN A 102 3.43 -31.91 -13.87
N ALA A 103 4.10 -33.02 -14.17
CA ALA A 103 3.72 -33.90 -15.28
C ALA A 103 2.52 -34.78 -14.90
N GLY A 104 1.72 -35.13 -15.91
CA GLY A 104 0.66 -36.12 -15.76
C GLY A 104 1.23 -37.53 -15.58
N ILE A 105 0.59 -38.35 -14.75
CA ILE A 105 0.99 -39.73 -14.50
C ILE A 105 -0.23 -40.62 -14.60
N SER A 106 -0.21 -41.62 -15.49
CA SER A 106 -1.25 -42.67 -15.52
C SER A 106 -0.99 -43.74 -14.44
N GLY A 107 -2.05 -44.44 -14.01
CA GLY A 107 -1.91 -45.53 -13.01
C GLY A 107 -0.88 -46.60 -13.42
N LYS A 108 -0.88 -46.98 -14.70
CA LYS A 108 0.13 -47.92 -15.22
C LYS A 108 1.55 -47.37 -15.12
N GLN A 109 1.76 -46.11 -15.45
CA GLN A 109 3.08 -45.45 -15.33
C GLN A 109 3.50 -45.31 -13.87
N LYS A 110 2.59 -44.95 -12.98
CA LYS A 110 2.82 -44.86 -11.52
C LYS A 110 3.37 -46.18 -10.99
N ASN A 111 2.72 -47.30 -11.33
CA ASN A 111 3.14 -48.65 -10.89
C ASN A 111 4.53 -49.02 -11.48
N THR A 112 4.80 -48.74 -12.75
CA THR A 112 6.08 -49.03 -13.39
C THR A 112 7.23 -48.22 -12.79
N ILE A 113 7.00 -46.91 -12.55
CA ILE A 113 7.99 -46.02 -11.95
C ILE A 113 8.24 -46.43 -10.49
N SER A 114 7.17 -46.73 -9.73
CA SER A 114 7.28 -47.21 -8.35
C SER A 114 8.10 -48.49 -8.24
N SER A 115 7.84 -49.47 -9.09
CA SER A 115 8.64 -50.72 -9.14
C SER A 115 10.11 -50.47 -9.50
N LEU A 116 10.37 -49.55 -10.44
CA LEU A 116 11.73 -49.18 -10.83
C LEU A 116 12.49 -48.52 -9.66
N ILE A 117 11.84 -47.65 -8.89
CA ILE A 117 12.45 -47.00 -7.73
C ILE A 117 12.62 -48.01 -6.58
N LYS A 118 11.61 -48.84 -6.28
CA LYS A 118 11.73 -49.91 -5.27
C LYS A 118 12.88 -50.85 -5.53
N GLY A 119 13.23 -51.08 -6.80
CA GLY A 119 14.43 -51.86 -7.21
C GLY A 119 15.77 -51.22 -6.80
N THR A 120 15.80 -50.04 -6.22
CA THR A 120 17.01 -49.42 -5.65
C THR A 120 17.24 -49.76 -4.18
N GLY A 121 16.25 -50.40 -3.51
CA GLY A 121 16.31 -50.76 -2.09
C GLY A 121 15.59 -49.82 -1.16
N VAL A 122 14.84 -48.79 -1.65
CA VAL A 122 13.96 -48.00 -0.82
C VAL A 122 12.82 -48.85 -0.26
N LYS A 123 12.41 -48.61 0.98
CA LYS A 123 11.30 -49.35 1.63
C LYS A 123 9.97 -49.01 0.96
N ASP A 124 9.70 -47.72 0.75
CA ASP A 124 8.46 -47.23 0.14
C ASP A 124 8.67 -46.08 -0.82
N VAL A 125 7.72 -45.96 -1.77
CA VAL A 125 7.73 -44.93 -2.81
C VAL A 125 6.37 -44.26 -2.93
N LEU A 126 6.34 -42.94 -2.79
CA LEU A 126 5.18 -42.12 -3.03
C LEU A 126 5.37 -41.27 -4.28
N ILE A 127 4.38 -41.24 -5.16
CA ILE A 127 4.43 -40.49 -6.41
C ILE A 127 3.20 -39.59 -6.51
N PHE A 128 3.44 -38.28 -6.54
CA PHE A 128 2.44 -37.22 -6.65
C PHE A 128 2.60 -36.47 -7.97
N GLY A 129 1.64 -36.69 -8.88
CA GLY A 129 1.59 -36.01 -10.19
C GLY A 129 0.79 -34.70 -10.16
N SER A 130 0.66 -34.07 -11.34
CA SER A 130 -0.04 -32.79 -11.49
C SER A 130 -1.44 -32.78 -10.89
N THR A 131 -2.26 -33.82 -11.14
CA THR A 131 -3.63 -33.90 -10.64
C THR A 131 -3.69 -33.85 -9.13
N TRP A 132 -2.87 -34.65 -8.43
CA TRP A 132 -2.84 -34.64 -6.98
C TRP A 132 -2.40 -33.27 -6.43
N ILE A 133 -1.37 -32.66 -7.04
CA ILE A 133 -0.90 -31.32 -6.65
C ILE A 133 -2.02 -30.27 -6.83
N GLU A 134 -2.74 -30.33 -7.95
CA GLU A 134 -3.87 -29.41 -8.22
C GLU A 134 -5.02 -29.60 -7.21
N ASP A 135 -5.31 -30.84 -6.83
CA ASP A 135 -6.35 -31.13 -5.82
C ASP A 135 -5.94 -30.55 -4.46
N GLN A 136 -4.67 -30.72 -4.04
CA GLN A 136 -4.17 -30.10 -2.80
C GLN A 136 -4.28 -28.57 -2.85
N ILE A 137 -3.97 -27.94 -3.98
CA ILE A 137 -4.12 -26.48 -4.15
C ILE A 137 -5.58 -26.06 -4.01
N LYS A 138 -6.53 -26.80 -4.59
CA LYS A 138 -7.97 -26.49 -4.51
C LYS A 138 -8.53 -26.62 -3.10
N GLU A 139 -8.13 -27.66 -2.38
CA GLU A 139 -8.67 -28.00 -1.07
C GLU A 139 -8.07 -27.16 0.07
N ASN A 140 -6.92 -26.51 -0.12
CA ASN A 140 -6.18 -25.86 0.96
C ASN A 140 -5.99 -24.35 0.72
N THR A 141 -6.83 -23.52 1.40
CA THR A 141 -6.77 -22.06 1.35
C THR A 141 -5.44 -21.50 1.88
N LYS A 142 -4.88 -22.12 2.93
CA LYS A 142 -3.60 -21.72 3.52
C LYS A 142 -2.46 -21.89 2.51
N LEU A 143 -2.47 -23.00 1.74
CA LEU A 143 -1.50 -23.23 0.68
C LEU A 143 -1.56 -22.14 -0.39
N ARG A 144 -2.76 -21.77 -0.84
CA ARG A 144 -2.95 -20.69 -1.82
C ARG A 144 -2.46 -19.34 -1.31
N MET A 145 -2.72 -19.03 -0.06
CA MET A 145 -2.20 -17.83 0.59
C MET A 145 -0.67 -17.82 0.68
N LEU A 146 -0.06 -18.96 1.02
CA LEU A 146 1.40 -19.08 1.10
C LEU A 146 2.09 -19.07 -0.26
N VAL A 147 1.37 -19.39 -1.34
CA VAL A 147 1.85 -19.37 -2.72
C VAL A 147 0.91 -18.53 -3.60
N PRO A 148 0.78 -17.21 -3.35
CA PRO A 148 -0.26 -16.36 -3.96
C PRO A 148 -0.17 -16.28 -5.50
N ARG A 149 0.96 -16.64 -6.10
CA ARG A 149 1.09 -16.81 -7.54
C ARG A 149 0.07 -17.78 -8.14
N LEU A 150 -0.43 -18.71 -7.34
CA LEU A 150 -1.48 -19.66 -7.76
C LEU A 150 -2.78 -18.95 -8.15
N TYR A 151 -3.09 -17.80 -7.58
CA TYR A 151 -4.25 -17.00 -7.97
C TYR A 151 -4.17 -16.51 -9.42
N GLY A 152 -2.97 -16.22 -9.92
CA GLY A 152 -2.75 -15.83 -11.33
C GLY A 152 -2.57 -16.99 -12.30
N LEU A 153 -2.53 -18.24 -11.83
CA LEU A 153 -2.26 -19.43 -12.66
C LEU A 153 -3.48 -20.35 -12.85
N GLY A 154 -4.58 -20.12 -12.13
CA GLY A 154 -5.75 -20.98 -12.14
C GLY A 154 -7.06 -20.24 -12.36
N ASP A 155 -8.14 -21.00 -12.52
CA ASP A 155 -9.50 -20.47 -12.54
C ASP A 155 -10.04 -20.38 -11.11
N LEU A 156 -10.22 -19.16 -10.61
CA LEU A 156 -10.67 -18.87 -9.25
C LEU A 156 -12.14 -19.27 -9.02
N SER A 157 -12.96 -19.34 -10.05
CA SER A 157 -14.37 -19.76 -9.92
C SER A 157 -14.54 -21.16 -9.36
N GLN A 158 -13.49 -21.98 -9.37
CA GLN A 158 -13.51 -23.36 -8.85
C GLN A 158 -13.21 -23.45 -7.35
N ILE A 159 -12.72 -22.38 -6.74
CA ILE A 159 -12.22 -22.38 -5.36
C ILE A 159 -12.86 -21.33 -4.44
N LEU A 160 -13.41 -20.26 -5.01
CA LEU A 160 -14.04 -19.17 -4.28
C LEU A 160 -15.57 -19.24 -4.44
N ASP A 161 -16.31 -18.83 -3.41
CA ASP A 161 -17.74 -18.61 -3.55
C ASP A 161 -18.04 -17.46 -4.54
N GLU A 162 -19.31 -17.30 -4.94
CA GLU A 162 -19.70 -16.37 -5.98
C GLU A 162 -19.34 -14.91 -5.63
N ARG A 163 -19.52 -14.50 -4.35
CA ARG A 163 -19.21 -13.15 -3.87
C ARG A 163 -17.70 -12.93 -3.79
N ALA A 164 -16.98 -13.85 -3.17
CA ALA A 164 -15.53 -13.76 -3.05
C ALA A 164 -14.86 -13.82 -4.44
N TYR A 165 -15.40 -14.61 -5.37
CA TYR A 165 -14.92 -14.66 -6.75
C TYR A 165 -15.08 -13.31 -7.46
N ALA A 166 -16.23 -12.64 -7.34
CA ALA A 166 -16.46 -11.33 -7.96
C ALA A 166 -15.50 -10.26 -7.41
N GLN A 167 -15.27 -10.24 -6.10
CA GLN A 167 -14.31 -9.33 -5.46
C GLN A 167 -12.86 -9.64 -5.89
N ALA A 168 -12.48 -10.92 -5.88
CA ALA A 168 -11.17 -11.36 -6.33
C ALA A 168 -10.94 -11.01 -7.82
N ARG A 169 -11.96 -11.16 -8.65
CA ARG A 169 -11.90 -10.81 -10.08
C ARG A 169 -11.67 -9.32 -10.27
N ALA A 170 -12.36 -8.46 -9.53
CA ALA A 170 -12.15 -7.01 -9.61
C ALA A 170 -10.70 -6.63 -9.27
N VAL A 171 -10.09 -7.29 -8.27
CA VAL A 171 -8.66 -7.12 -7.94
C VAL A 171 -7.77 -7.63 -9.07
N LEU A 172 -8.06 -8.81 -9.63
CA LEU A 172 -7.30 -9.38 -10.75
C LEU A 172 -7.37 -8.51 -12.00
N ASP A 173 -8.56 -8.01 -12.36
CA ASP A 173 -8.76 -7.15 -13.52
C ASP A 173 -7.95 -5.83 -13.40
N SER A 174 -7.76 -5.33 -12.16
CA SER A 174 -6.94 -4.16 -11.91
C SER A 174 -5.42 -4.40 -12.06
N LEU A 175 -4.98 -5.65 -11.97
CA LEU A 175 -3.56 -6.04 -11.98
C LEU A 175 -3.12 -6.78 -13.24
N HIS A 176 -4.07 -7.14 -14.11
CA HIS A 176 -3.82 -7.94 -15.31
C HIS A 176 -3.01 -9.23 -15.01
N GLU A 177 -2.10 -9.58 -15.94
CA GLU A 177 -1.28 -10.80 -15.86
C GLU A 177 -0.15 -10.74 -14.80
N ASP A 178 -0.07 -9.67 -14.01
CA ASP A 178 1.09 -9.44 -13.13
C ASP A 178 1.11 -10.38 -11.92
N LEU A 179 -0.05 -10.86 -11.45
CA LEU A 179 -0.10 -11.84 -10.36
C LEU A 179 0.63 -13.16 -10.69
N ALA A 180 0.61 -13.59 -11.95
CA ALA A 180 1.35 -14.79 -12.36
C ALA A 180 2.88 -14.64 -12.25
N LYS A 181 3.38 -13.39 -12.24
CA LYS A 181 4.81 -13.04 -12.16
C LYS A 181 5.31 -12.79 -10.75
N VAL A 182 4.41 -12.72 -9.78
CA VAL A 182 4.70 -12.37 -8.39
C VAL A 182 5.67 -13.36 -7.73
N VAL A 183 6.47 -12.86 -6.80
CA VAL A 183 7.36 -13.65 -5.94
C VAL A 183 6.95 -13.45 -4.48
N ILE A 184 7.01 -14.53 -3.70
CA ILE A 184 6.78 -14.47 -2.25
C ILE A 184 8.05 -13.93 -1.60
N THR A 185 8.00 -12.63 -1.27
CA THR A 185 9.11 -11.95 -0.60
C THR A 185 9.03 -12.07 0.91
N GLY A 186 10.12 -11.77 1.61
CA GLY A 186 10.13 -11.60 3.06
C GLY A 186 9.09 -10.56 3.51
N ALA A 187 8.98 -9.45 2.78
CA ALA A 187 7.98 -8.42 3.04
C ALA A 187 6.54 -8.96 2.98
N TYR A 188 6.21 -9.80 2.00
CA TYR A 188 4.88 -10.42 1.94
C TYR A 188 4.62 -11.33 3.16
N ARG A 189 5.59 -12.17 3.54
CA ARG A 189 5.45 -13.07 4.71
C ARG A 189 5.25 -12.28 6.01
N ASN A 190 6.02 -11.21 6.19
CA ASN A 190 5.90 -10.33 7.34
C ASN A 190 4.54 -9.59 7.34
N ALA A 191 4.04 -9.18 6.17
CA ALA A 191 2.73 -8.55 6.04
C ALA A 191 1.57 -9.50 6.39
N VAL A 192 1.65 -10.77 5.98
CA VAL A 192 0.68 -11.80 6.40
C VAL A 192 0.69 -11.96 7.92
N LYS A 193 1.88 -12.03 8.52
CA LYS A 193 2.03 -12.15 9.97
C LYS A 193 1.45 -10.94 10.70
N ALA A 194 1.77 -9.72 10.25
CA ALA A 194 1.24 -8.49 10.84
C ALA A 194 -0.30 -8.43 10.78
N LEU A 195 -0.90 -8.86 9.66
CA LEU A 195 -2.36 -8.94 9.53
C LEU A 195 -3.00 -10.01 10.40
N ASP A 196 -2.33 -11.15 10.62
CA ASP A 196 -2.84 -12.20 11.50
C ASP A 196 -2.75 -11.79 12.99
N GLU A 197 -1.67 -11.09 13.40
CA GLU A 197 -1.40 -10.72 14.78
C GLU A 197 -2.05 -9.39 15.20
N HIS A 198 -2.03 -8.39 14.31
CA HIS A 198 -2.44 -7.01 14.64
C HIS A 198 -3.65 -6.51 13.81
N GLY A 199 -4.10 -7.26 12.81
CA GLY A 199 -5.14 -6.83 11.89
C GLY A 199 -4.73 -5.67 10.96
N PHE A 200 -3.51 -5.14 11.09
CA PHE A 200 -3.05 -3.95 10.40
C PHE A 200 -1.64 -4.13 9.81
N VAL A 201 -1.40 -3.56 8.62
CA VAL A 201 -0.06 -3.43 8.05
C VAL A 201 0.06 -2.18 7.18
N LEU A 202 1.17 -1.47 7.29
CA LEU A 202 1.58 -0.39 6.41
C LEU A 202 2.80 -0.82 5.58
N LEU A 203 2.63 -0.89 4.27
CA LEU A 203 3.69 -1.21 3.31
C LEU A 203 4.34 0.09 2.83
N ILE A 204 5.63 0.26 3.07
CA ILE A 204 6.39 1.42 2.63
C ILE A 204 7.46 1.02 1.61
N GLY A 205 7.94 1.98 0.84
CA GLY A 205 9.06 1.80 -0.10
C GLY A 205 8.97 2.76 -1.29
N GLU A 206 10.03 2.81 -2.09
CA GLU A 206 10.08 3.62 -3.30
C GLU A 206 8.93 3.32 -4.28
N PRO A 207 8.64 4.24 -5.21
CA PRO A 207 7.76 3.93 -6.33
C PRO A 207 8.22 2.66 -7.06
N ALA A 208 7.26 1.80 -7.40
CA ALA A 208 7.54 0.55 -8.14
C ALA A 208 8.29 -0.56 -7.38
N ALA A 209 8.40 -0.46 -6.07
CA ALA A 209 8.99 -1.50 -5.23
C ALA A 209 8.09 -2.74 -5.02
N GLY A 210 6.80 -2.69 -5.47
CA GLY A 210 5.87 -3.81 -5.38
C GLY A 210 4.82 -3.72 -4.25
N LYS A 211 4.65 -2.56 -3.60
CA LYS A 211 3.65 -2.34 -2.53
C LYS A 211 2.24 -2.76 -2.94
N THR A 212 1.76 -2.19 -4.05
CA THR A 212 0.42 -2.48 -4.60
C THR A 212 0.26 -3.95 -4.96
N THR A 213 1.32 -4.59 -5.45
CA THR A 213 1.33 -6.02 -5.74
C THR A 213 1.18 -6.86 -4.46
N ILE A 214 1.89 -6.51 -3.39
CA ILE A 214 1.76 -7.19 -2.09
C ILE A 214 0.35 -6.96 -1.51
N ALA A 215 -0.14 -5.73 -1.52
CA ALA A 215 -1.48 -5.40 -1.02
C ALA A 215 -2.58 -6.17 -1.75
N SER A 216 -2.48 -6.32 -3.08
CA SER A 216 -3.45 -7.09 -3.85
C SER A 216 -3.38 -8.59 -3.58
N MET A 217 -2.18 -9.15 -3.38
CA MET A 217 -2.06 -10.54 -2.94
C MET A 217 -2.70 -10.78 -1.57
N LEU A 218 -2.52 -9.84 -0.64
CA LEU A 218 -3.17 -9.89 0.67
C LEU A 218 -4.69 -9.78 0.56
N ALA A 219 -5.19 -8.93 -0.34
CA ALA A 219 -6.62 -8.80 -0.62
C ALA A 219 -7.21 -10.12 -1.18
N MET A 220 -6.51 -10.77 -2.12
CA MET A 220 -6.90 -12.08 -2.62
C MET A 220 -6.90 -13.16 -1.53
N ALA A 221 -5.85 -13.17 -0.71
CA ALA A 221 -5.75 -14.08 0.42
C ALA A 221 -6.85 -13.82 1.46
N ALA A 222 -7.25 -12.58 1.69
CA ALA A 222 -8.32 -12.21 2.59
C ALA A 222 -9.68 -12.74 2.10
N ALA A 223 -9.98 -12.58 0.81
CA ALA A 223 -11.19 -13.11 0.21
C ALA A 223 -11.24 -14.66 0.30
N ASP A 224 -10.11 -15.33 0.05
CA ASP A 224 -10.01 -16.78 0.01
C ASP A 224 -9.97 -17.42 1.42
N LYS A 225 -9.06 -16.94 2.30
CA LYS A 225 -8.81 -17.55 3.62
C LYS A 225 -9.84 -17.15 4.68
N TRP A 226 -10.21 -15.84 4.70
CA TRP A 226 -11.08 -15.29 5.76
C TRP A 226 -12.50 -15.04 5.27
N GLY A 227 -12.81 -15.29 3.98
CA GLY A 227 -14.10 -14.97 3.39
C GLY A 227 -14.45 -13.48 3.44
N SER A 228 -13.42 -12.61 3.49
CA SER A 228 -13.59 -11.19 3.72
C SER A 228 -14.14 -10.46 2.52
N SER A 229 -15.04 -9.51 2.76
CA SER A 229 -15.41 -8.49 1.78
C SER A 229 -14.23 -7.54 1.59
N VAL A 230 -13.75 -7.39 0.35
CA VAL A 230 -12.56 -6.57 0.05
C VAL A 230 -12.98 -5.19 -0.46
N PHE A 231 -12.47 -4.14 0.19
CA PHE A 231 -12.70 -2.74 -0.19
C PHE A 231 -11.36 -2.07 -0.53
N LYS A 232 -11.21 -1.61 -1.77
CA LYS A 232 -10.06 -0.78 -2.18
C LYS A 232 -10.45 0.68 -2.13
N LEU A 233 -9.77 1.48 -1.33
CA LEU A 233 -10.10 2.87 -1.05
C LEU A 233 -8.83 3.73 -1.13
N SER A 234 -9.01 5.04 -1.33
CA SER A 234 -7.93 6.03 -1.37
C SER A 234 -8.11 7.16 -0.34
N ASP A 235 -9.19 7.12 0.45
CA ASP A 235 -9.59 8.22 1.32
C ASP A 235 -9.94 7.68 2.72
N PRO A 236 -9.42 8.30 3.81
CA PRO A 236 -9.75 7.94 5.18
C PRO A 236 -11.24 7.96 5.51
N ALA A 237 -11.97 8.97 5.06
CA ALA A 237 -13.40 9.12 5.33
C ALA A 237 -14.20 7.93 4.76
N LYS A 238 -13.84 7.46 3.56
CA LYS A 238 -14.50 6.31 2.94
C LYS A 238 -14.29 5.00 3.70
N VAL A 239 -13.20 4.88 4.47
CA VAL A 239 -12.96 3.68 5.32
C VAL A 239 -14.05 3.61 6.40
N ALA A 240 -14.31 4.71 7.08
CA ALA A 240 -15.35 4.79 8.10
C ALA A 240 -16.76 4.60 7.52
N GLU A 241 -17.07 5.23 6.39
CA GLU A 241 -18.37 5.11 5.70
C GLU A 241 -18.69 3.68 5.22
N ARG A 242 -17.66 2.93 4.79
CA ARG A 242 -17.83 1.58 4.24
C ARG A 242 -17.79 0.49 5.31
N TRP A 243 -17.39 0.84 6.51
CA TRP A 243 -17.38 -0.12 7.61
C TRP A 243 -18.80 -0.53 7.99
N ASN A 244 -19.03 -1.84 8.06
CA ASN A 244 -20.24 -2.42 8.59
C ASN A 244 -19.93 -3.11 9.94
N PRO A 245 -20.35 -2.54 11.07
CA PRO A 245 -20.08 -3.12 12.40
C PRO A 245 -20.67 -4.53 12.60
N ASN A 246 -21.68 -4.90 11.81
CA ASN A 246 -22.34 -6.21 11.88
C ASN A 246 -21.63 -7.28 11.02
N GLU A 247 -20.57 -6.94 10.30
CA GLU A 247 -19.82 -7.85 9.44
C GLU A 247 -18.34 -7.85 9.85
N SER A 248 -17.92 -8.87 10.60
CA SER A 248 -16.54 -8.98 11.12
C SER A 248 -15.50 -9.32 10.04
N ALA A 249 -15.91 -9.95 8.94
CA ALA A 249 -15.01 -10.37 7.86
C ALA A 249 -14.90 -9.29 6.79
N GLN A 250 -14.26 -8.16 7.11
CA GLN A 250 -13.97 -7.06 6.17
C GLN A 250 -12.47 -6.83 6.05
N PHE A 251 -12.04 -6.53 4.82
CA PHE A 251 -10.65 -6.21 4.48
C PHE A 251 -10.60 -4.88 3.74
N PHE A 252 -9.89 -3.90 4.30
CA PHE A 252 -9.71 -2.59 3.70
C PHE A 252 -8.30 -2.44 3.14
N TRP A 253 -8.21 -2.12 1.86
CA TRP A 253 -6.96 -1.79 1.19
C TRP A 253 -6.95 -0.30 0.85
N VAL A 254 -6.07 0.45 1.51
CA VAL A 254 -5.87 1.88 1.27
C VAL A 254 -4.57 2.08 0.50
N ASP A 255 -4.70 2.45 -0.77
CA ASP A 255 -3.55 2.68 -1.64
C ASP A 255 -3.09 4.14 -1.51
N ASP A 256 -1.75 4.36 -1.42
CA ASP A 256 -1.12 5.67 -1.28
C ASP A 256 -1.76 6.54 -0.16
N ALA A 257 -1.86 5.97 1.05
CA ALA A 257 -2.62 6.49 2.18
C ALA A 257 -2.31 7.95 2.59
N PHE A 258 -1.13 8.47 2.25
CA PHE A 258 -0.67 9.82 2.62
C PHE A 258 -0.37 10.71 1.42
N GLY A 259 -0.80 10.30 0.23
CA GLY A 259 -0.61 10.97 -1.05
C GLY A 259 0.08 10.12 -2.11
N VAL A 260 -0.29 10.31 -3.36
CA VAL A 260 0.16 9.47 -4.50
C VAL A 260 1.58 9.80 -4.93
N THR A 261 1.86 11.06 -5.23
CA THR A 261 3.17 11.53 -5.72
C THR A 261 3.90 12.39 -4.70
N GLN A 262 3.15 13.03 -3.84
CA GLN A 262 3.63 13.96 -2.82
C GLN A 262 2.80 13.81 -1.56
N TYR A 263 3.34 14.28 -0.43
CA TYR A 263 2.63 14.36 0.83
C TYR A 263 1.36 15.21 0.71
N GLU A 264 0.23 14.66 1.11
CA GLU A 264 -1.07 15.33 1.17
C GLU A 264 -1.53 15.46 2.63
N SER A 265 -1.39 16.66 3.19
CA SER A 265 -1.75 16.95 4.58
C SER A 265 -3.22 16.65 4.89
N SER A 266 -4.12 16.87 3.92
CA SER A 266 -5.54 16.56 4.05
C SER A 266 -5.83 15.09 4.38
N LEU A 267 -5.07 14.16 3.78
CA LEU A 267 -5.22 12.73 4.06
C LEU A 267 -4.74 12.40 5.49
N VAL A 268 -3.62 12.98 5.92
CA VAL A 268 -3.11 12.77 7.27
C VAL A 268 -4.06 13.31 8.33
N TYR A 269 -4.66 14.48 8.09
CA TYR A 269 -5.73 15.00 8.96
C TYR A 269 -6.93 14.07 9.01
N GLY A 270 -7.35 13.54 7.85
CA GLY A 270 -8.43 12.57 7.77
C GLY A 270 -8.14 11.30 8.59
N TRP A 271 -6.89 10.79 8.52
CA TRP A 271 -6.46 9.65 9.34
C TRP A 271 -6.48 9.98 10.84
N ASN A 272 -5.98 11.12 11.25
CA ASN A 272 -6.01 11.54 12.65
C ASN A 272 -7.45 11.68 13.19
N HIS A 273 -8.40 12.03 12.34
CA HIS A 273 -9.81 12.12 12.73
C HIS A 273 -10.49 10.74 12.78
N SER A 274 -10.14 9.82 11.88
CA SER A 274 -10.77 8.50 11.79
C SER A 274 -10.13 7.45 12.70
N ILE A 275 -9.19 7.83 13.56
CA ILE A 275 -8.31 6.89 14.27
C ILE A 275 -9.05 6.06 15.31
N VAL A 276 -10.02 6.65 16.01
CA VAL A 276 -10.84 5.97 17.00
C VAL A 276 -11.68 4.88 16.34
N GLN A 277 -12.29 5.20 15.19
CA GLN A 277 -13.05 4.22 14.40
C GLN A 277 -12.15 3.10 13.88
N ILE A 278 -10.92 3.41 13.42
CA ILE A 278 -9.97 2.39 12.98
C ILE A 278 -9.63 1.42 14.12
N ARG A 279 -9.43 1.92 15.35
CA ARG A 279 -9.21 1.06 16.52
C ARG A 279 -10.41 0.14 16.77
N ALA A 280 -11.63 0.68 16.76
CA ALA A 280 -12.85 -0.09 16.91
C ALA A 280 -12.99 -1.17 15.81
N MET A 281 -12.64 -0.84 14.56
CA MET A 281 -12.61 -1.78 13.44
C MET A 281 -11.64 -2.94 13.68
N LEU A 282 -10.40 -2.64 14.10
CA LEU A 282 -9.36 -3.63 14.39
C LEU A 282 -9.75 -4.54 15.56
N GLN A 283 -10.32 -4.01 16.62
CA GLN A 283 -10.84 -4.77 17.76
C GLN A 283 -11.95 -5.75 17.35
N ARG A 284 -12.74 -5.41 16.33
CA ARG A 284 -13.78 -6.28 15.77
C ARG A 284 -13.29 -7.24 14.69
N GLY A 285 -11.97 -7.36 14.51
CA GLY A 285 -11.35 -8.35 13.61
C GLY A 285 -11.27 -7.90 12.15
N VAL A 286 -11.59 -6.63 11.84
CA VAL A 286 -11.37 -6.03 10.51
C VAL A 286 -9.87 -6.01 10.21
N LYS A 287 -9.50 -6.24 8.96
CA LYS A 287 -8.11 -6.20 8.52
C LYS A 287 -7.87 -5.02 7.59
N ILE A 288 -6.78 -4.29 7.84
CA ILE A 288 -6.46 -3.06 7.11
C ILE A 288 -5.04 -3.13 6.55
N VAL A 289 -4.90 -2.92 5.26
CA VAL A 289 -3.61 -2.75 4.56
C VAL A 289 -3.53 -1.33 4.03
N MET A 290 -2.46 -0.62 4.39
CA MET A 290 -2.13 0.68 3.82
C MET A 290 -0.86 0.58 3.00
N THR A 291 -0.75 1.39 1.95
CA THR A 291 0.51 1.58 1.22
C THR A 291 0.94 3.04 1.26
N SER A 292 2.24 3.29 1.24
CA SER A 292 2.80 4.64 1.08
C SER A 292 4.19 4.59 0.47
N ARG A 293 4.61 5.68 -0.15
CA ARG A 293 6.02 5.88 -0.50
C ARG A 293 6.80 6.21 0.79
N ASP A 294 8.01 5.74 0.89
CA ASP A 294 8.89 5.92 2.06
C ASP A 294 9.07 7.39 2.44
N TYR A 295 9.43 8.27 1.48
CA TYR A 295 9.61 9.70 1.72
C TYR A 295 8.31 10.43 2.07
N ILE A 296 7.16 9.98 1.55
CA ILE A 296 5.84 10.53 1.92
C ILE A 296 5.48 10.10 3.36
N TYR A 297 5.70 8.83 3.70
CA TYR A 297 5.46 8.33 5.05
C TYR A 297 6.37 9.01 6.08
N ASN A 298 7.67 9.18 5.77
CA ASN A 298 8.60 9.88 6.65
C ASN A 298 8.15 11.31 6.98
N ARG A 299 7.50 11.97 6.03
CA ARG A 299 6.88 13.28 6.27
C ARG A 299 5.57 13.15 7.07
N ALA A 300 4.68 12.25 6.65
CA ALA A 300 3.39 12.03 7.29
C ALA A 300 3.52 11.64 8.78
N ARG A 301 4.53 10.83 9.10
CA ARG A 301 4.81 10.38 10.48
C ARG A 301 4.94 11.52 11.48
N ASN A 302 5.47 12.68 11.08
CA ASN A 302 5.62 13.83 11.95
C ASN A 302 4.29 14.52 12.28
N ASP A 303 3.28 14.34 11.42
CA ASP A 303 1.97 15.00 11.52
C ASP A 303 0.87 14.00 11.96
N LEU A 304 1.17 12.70 12.00
CA LEU A 304 0.30 11.69 12.59
C LEU A 304 0.35 11.78 14.13
N LYS A 305 -0.79 11.72 14.78
CA LYS A 305 -0.86 11.68 16.25
C LYS A 305 -0.30 10.32 16.74
N GLU A 306 0.93 10.31 17.29
CA GLU A 306 1.57 9.07 17.79
C GLU A 306 0.77 8.40 18.91
N SER A 307 0.13 9.19 19.78
CA SER A 307 -0.74 8.67 20.86
C SER A 307 -1.96 7.93 20.32
N ALA A 308 -2.37 8.26 19.12
CA ALA A 308 -3.54 7.71 18.48
C ALA A 308 -3.23 6.44 17.65
N PHE A 309 -1.98 6.26 17.13
CA PHE A 309 -1.52 5.08 16.40
C PHE A 309 -0.25 4.46 17.00
N PRO A 310 -0.33 3.85 18.19
CA PRO A 310 0.82 3.13 18.74
C PRO A 310 1.35 2.06 17.77
N LEU A 311 0.46 1.46 16.97
CA LEU A 311 0.80 0.45 15.96
C LEU A 311 1.76 0.98 14.89
N LEU A 312 1.73 2.27 14.52
CA LEU A 312 2.65 2.82 13.51
C LEU A 312 4.08 3.03 14.03
N SER A 313 4.29 3.01 15.33
CA SER A 313 5.63 3.03 15.94
C SER A 313 6.26 1.63 16.05
N GLU A 314 5.46 0.57 15.86
CA GLU A 314 5.94 -0.80 15.92
C GLU A 314 6.55 -1.22 14.57
N SER A 315 7.83 -1.60 14.58
CA SER A 315 8.54 -2.11 13.40
C SER A 315 7.90 -3.38 12.78
N GLN A 316 7.00 -4.03 13.51
CA GLN A 316 6.33 -5.26 13.07
C GLN A 316 5.18 -5.01 12.08
N VAL A 317 4.57 -3.82 12.10
CA VAL A 317 3.45 -3.48 11.21
C VAL A 317 3.82 -2.52 10.08
N VAL A 318 4.95 -1.80 10.20
CA VAL A 318 5.50 -0.96 9.13
C VAL A 318 6.57 -1.74 8.40
N ILE A 319 6.29 -2.17 7.17
CA ILE A 319 7.12 -3.09 6.42
C ILE A 319 7.70 -2.39 5.19
N ASP A 320 9.03 -2.30 5.13
CA ASP A 320 9.73 -1.87 3.91
C ASP A 320 9.77 -3.02 2.89
N VAL A 321 9.18 -2.76 1.73
CA VAL A 321 9.10 -3.75 0.65
C VAL A 321 10.34 -3.79 -0.25
N GLN A 322 11.33 -2.93 -0.02
CA GLN A 322 12.56 -2.85 -0.83
C GLN A 322 13.62 -3.86 -0.38
N GLU A 323 13.51 -4.38 0.82
CA GLU A 323 14.43 -5.38 1.34
C GLU A 323 14.20 -6.73 0.63
N LEU A 324 14.83 -6.86 -0.54
CA LEU A 324 14.79 -8.08 -1.34
C LEU A 324 16.12 -8.84 -1.21
N SER A 325 16.05 -10.12 -0.89
CA SER A 325 17.20 -11.03 -0.99
C SER A 325 17.63 -11.20 -2.46
N ASN A 326 18.86 -11.62 -2.68
CA ASN A 326 19.36 -11.86 -4.04
C ASN A 326 18.51 -12.91 -4.78
N LEU A 327 18.09 -13.96 -4.10
CA LEU A 327 17.22 -15.00 -4.66
C LEU A 327 15.85 -14.44 -5.08
N GLU A 328 15.25 -13.58 -4.27
CA GLU A 328 13.98 -12.92 -4.61
C GLU A 328 14.13 -12.01 -5.83
N ARG A 329 15.21 -11.24 -5.93
CA ARG A 329 15.53 -10.40 -7.10
C ARG A 329 15.69 -11.25 -8.37
N GLN A 330 16.44 -12.33 -8.30
CA GLN A 330 16.60 -13.29 -9.40
C GLN A 330 15.26 -13.90 -9.83
N GLN A 331 14.43 -14.31 -8.86
CA GLN A 331 13.13 -14.90 -9.14
C GLN A 331 12.15 -13.89 -9.75
N ILE A 332 12.17 -12.63 -9.29
CA ILE A 332 11.37 -11.53 -9.87
C ILE A 332 11.79 -11.33 -11.34
N LEU A 333 13.08 -11.22 -11.59
CA LEU A 333 13.61 -11.02 -12.94
C LEU A 333 13.29 -12.21 -13.86
N TYR A 334 13.43 -13.43 -13.35
CA TYR A 334 13.07 -14.66 -14.06
C TYR A 334 11.57 -14.66 -14.44
N ASN A 335 10.68 -14.43 -13.48
CA ASN A 335 9.25 -14.47 -13.72
C ASN A 335 8.80 -13.45 -14.76
N HIS A 336 9.31 -12.23 -14.68
CA HIS A 336 8.99 -11.17 -15.64
C HIS A 336 9.50 -11.51 -17.05
N LEU A 337 10.73 -12.01 -17.20
CA LEU A 337 11.28 -12.40 -18.51
C LEU A 337 10.60 -13.64 -19.08
N LYS A 338 10.33 -14.65 -18.25
CA LYS A 338 9.73 -15.92 -18.69
C LYS A 338 8.28 -15.74 -19.16
N LEU A 339 7.51 -14.92 -18.43
CA LEU A 339 6.10 -14.66 -18.71
C LEU A 339 5.87 -13.32 -19.44
N GLY A 340 6.92 -12.61 -19.78
CA GLY A 340 6.87 -11.35 -20.48
C GLY A 340 6.81 -11.50 -22.00
N LEU A 341 6.83 -10.35 -22.66
CA LEU A 341 6.67 -10.25 -24.14
C LEU A 341 7.98 -10.42 -24.91
N GLN A 342 9.11 -10.64 -24.23
CA GLN A 342 10.41 -10.72 -24.89
C GLN A 342 10.54 -12.00 -25.71
N PRO A 343 11.03 -11.91 -26.98
CA PRO A 343 11.26 -13.07 -27.81
C PRO A 343 12.41 -13.93 -27.23
N ARG A 344 12.39 -15.21 -27.57
CA ARG A 344 13.42 -16.19 -27.16
C ARG A 344 14.84 -15.70 -27.46
N ALA A 345 15.08 -15.14 -28.67
CA ALA A 345 16.38 -14.62 -29.06
C ALA A 345 16.92 -13.53 -28.10
N PHE A 346 16.05 -12.66 -27.57
CA PHE A 346 16.42 -11.68 -26.57
C PHE A 346 16.78 -12.37 -25.25
N ARG A 347 15.94 -13.29 -24.78
CA ARG A 347 16.16 -14.03 -23.53
C ARG A 347 17.50 -14.80 -23.55
N THR A 348 17.83 -15.44 -24.68
CA THR A 348 19.12 -16.10 -24.85
C THR A 348 20.30 -15.12 -24.78
N ARG A 349 20.20 -13.95 -25.39
CA ARG A 349 21.28 -12.94 -25.40
C ARG A 349 21.50 -12.30 -24.03
N ILE A 350 20.44 -12.01 -23.29
CA ILE A 350 20.53 -11.35 -21.98
C ILE A 350 20.94 -12.31 -20.86
N LYS A 351 20.73 -13.61 -21.02
CA LYS A 351 20.93 -14.65 -20.00
C LYS A 351 22.22 -14.48 -19.18
N ARG A 352 23.35 -14.22 -19.84
CA ARG A 352 24.67 -14.05 -19.20
C ARG A 352 24.81 -12.81 -18.30
N TYR A 353 23.85 -11.88 -18.34
CA TYR A 353 23.86 -10.63 -17.54
C TYR A 353 22.84 -10.66 -16.41
N LEU A 354 21.96 -11.68 -16.34
CA LEU A 354 20.81 -11.66 -15.44
C LEU A 354 21.22 -11.72 -13.97
N ASP A 355 22.27 -12.45 -13.63
CA ASP A 355 22.79 -12.50 -12.27
C ASP A 355 23.36 -11.14 -11.82
N ASP A 356 24.12 -10.47 -12.70
CA ASP A 356 24.64 -9.12 -12.44
C ASP A 356 23.51 -8.10 -12.27
N ILE A 357 22.47 -8.18 -13.11
CA ILE A 357 21.29 -7.29 -13.04
C ILE A 357 20.53 -7.51 -11.72
N ALA A 358 20.28 -8.76 -11.33
CA ALA A 358 19.57 -9.08 -10.11
C ALA A 358 20.37 -8.69 -8.85
N ALA A 359 21.70 -8.85 -8.89
CA ALA A 359 22.60 -8.49 -7.79
C ALA A 359 22.77 -6.97 -7.61
N HIS A 360 22.31 -6.16 -8.56
CA HIS A 360 22.52 -4.70 -8.50
C HIS A 360 21.81 -4.08 -7.29
N PRO A 361 22.47 -3.23 -6.47
CA PRO A 361 21.89 -2.64 -5.24
C PRO A 361 20.58 -1.87 -5.47
N ARG A 362 20.46 -1.21 -6.63
CA ARG A 362 19.27 -0.44 -7.01
C ARG A 362 18.24 -1.24 -7.80
N PHE A 363 18.34 -2.57 -7.83
CA PHE A 363 17.34 -3.40 -8.49
C PHE A 363 15.98 -3.29 -7.77
N ILE A 364 14.93 -3.05 -8.55
CA ILE A 364 13.53 -3.09 -8.09
C ILE A 364 12.69 -3.91 -9.08
N PRO A 365 11.49 -4.38 -8.70
CA PRO A 365 10.60 -5.15 -9.57
C PRO A 365 10.29 -4.46 -10.90
N GLU A 366 10.21 -3.14 -10.93
CA GLU A 366 10.00 -2.37 -12.16
C GLU A 366 11.15 -2.53 -13.17
N THR A 367 12.38 -2.68 -12.72
CA THR A 367 13.52 -2.99 -13.60
C THR A 367 13.27 -4.29 -14.35
N ALA A 368 12.81 -5.33 -13.65
CA ALA A 368 12.47 -6.61 -14.27
C ALA A 368 11.33 -6.48 -15.28
N ARG A 369 10.28 -5.73 -14.94
CA ARG A 369 9.14 -5.46 -15.83
C ARG A 369 9.58 -4.77 -17.13
N ARG A 370 10.44 -3.76 -17.04
CA ARG A 370 10.95 -3.02 -18.21
C ARG A 370 11.83 -3.90 -19.10
N ILE A 371 12.75 -4.66 -18.52
CA ILE A 371 13.60 -5.58 -19.28
C ILE A 371 12.76 -6.64 -19.98
N ALA A 372 11.66 -7.06 -19.38
CA ALA A 372 10.76 -8.07 -19.95
C ALA A 372 9.82 -7.54 -21.05
N ASN A 373 9.82 -6.22 -21.31
CA ASN A 373 8.95 -5.61 -22.31
C ASN A 373 9.76 -5.05 -23.49
N PRO A 374 9.50 -5.48 -24.74
CA PRO A 374 10.23 -5.02 -25.93
C PRO A 374 10.17 -3.50 -26.15
N PHE A 375 9.13 -2.83 -25.69
CA PHE A 375 8.98 -1.37 -25.80
C PHE A 375 10.16 -0.62 -25.16
N PHE A 376 10.61 -1.08 -23.98
CA PHE A 376 11.70 -0.43 -23.22
C PHE A 376 13.08 -0.92 -23.61
N THR A 377 13.18 -1.92 -24.50
CA THR A 377 14.46 -2.56 -24.85
C THR A 377 14.78 -2.47 -26.33
N LYS A 378 14.09 -1.60 -27.10
CA LYS A 378 14.28 -1.46 -28.56
C LYS A 378 15.73 -1.19 -28.92
N ASP A 379 16.38 -0.29 -28.17
CA ASP A 379 17.74 0.20 -28.45
C ASP A 379 18.75 -0.30 -27.41
N ILE A 380 18.49 -1.44 -26.77
CA ILE A 380 19.34 -1.95 -25.69
C ILE A 380 20.66 -2.50 -26.21
N TYR A 381 21.76 -2.04 -25.61
CA TYR A 381 23.08 -2.56 -25.86
C TYR A 381 23.41 -3.70 -24.90
N PHE A 382 23.79 -4.88 -25.43
CA PHE A 382 24.12 -6.06 -24.62
C PHE A 382 25.55 -5.97 -24.07
N SER A 383 25.76 -5.14 -23.06
CA SER A 383 26.98 -5.02 -22.29
C SER A 383 26.67 -4.87 -20.80
N LYS A 384 27.57 -5.31 -19.93
CA LYS A 384 27.41 -5.20 -18.47
C LYS A 384 27.22 -3.73 -18.04
N SER A 385 28.07 -2.84 -18.52
CA SER A 385 27.98 -1.40 -18.19
C SER A 385 26.67 -0.75 -18.64
N TYR A 386 26.06 -1.21 -19.73
CA TYR A 386 24.78 -0.70 -20.19
C TYR A 386 23.66 -1.15 -19.26
N PHE A 387 23.66 -2.41 -18.82
CA PHE A 387 22.66 -2.91 -17.88
C PHE A 387 22.78 -2.28 -16.49
N GLU A 388 24.02 -2.02 -16.02
CA GLU A 388 24.26 -1.24 -14.80
C GLU A 388 23.64 0.17 -14.92
N GLN A 389 23.89 0.86 -16.03
CA GLN A 389 23.29 2.18 -16.30
C GLN A 389 21.76 2.12 -16.43
N PHE A 390 21.23 1.07 -17.04
CA PHE A 390 19.78 0.87 -17.18
C PHE A 390 19.09 0.74 -15.81
N VAL A 391 19.75 0.07 -14.86
CA VAL A 391 19.25 -0.07 -13.48
C VAL A 391 19.43 1.25 -12.71
N ASP A 392 20.58 1.92 -12.84
CA ASP A 392 20.92 3.13 -12.08
C ASP A 392 20.12 4.36 -12.51
N LYS A 393 19.94 4.57 -13.83
CA LYS A 393 19.33 5.76 -14.40
C LYS A 393 17.85 5.58 -14.78
N ARG A 394 17.12 4.84 -14.01
CA ARG A 394 15.72 4.46 -14.30
C ARG A 394 14.79 5.65 -14.52
N GLU A 395 14.92 6.73 -13.74
CA GLU A 395 14.10 7.94 -13.87
C GLU A 395 14.48 8.71 -15.13
N GLN A 396 15.78 8.90 -15.40
CA GLN A 396 16.27 9.57 -16.60
C GLN A 396 15.86 8.81 -17.87
N PHE A 397 15.89 7.50 -17.86
CA PHE A 397 15.45 6.68 -18.99
C PHE A 397 13.97 6.91 -19.33
N LEU A 398 13.08 6.98 -18.33
CA LEU A 398 11.69 7.30 -18.57
C LEU A 398 11.48 8.71 -19.10
N LEU A 399 12.25 9.67 -18.62
CA LEU A 399 12.26 11.04 -19.17
C LEU A 399 12.65 11.05 -20.66
N GLU A 400 13.68 10.28 -21.03
CA GLU A 400 14.11 10.15 -22.43
C GLU A 400 13.03 9.47 -23.29
N VAL A 401 12.38 8.42 -22.77
CA VAL A 401 11.24 7.78 -23.43
C VAL A 401 10.11 8.77 -23.66
N ILE A 402 9.69 9.52 -22.61
CA ILE A 402 8.63 10.53 -22.72
C ILE A 402 9.06 11.64 -23.67
N ALA A 403 10.30 12.11 -23.61
CA ALA A 403 10.83 13.13 -24.52
C ALA A 403 10.83 12.68 -25.99
N GLY A 404 11.05 11.39 -26.25
CA GLY A 404 11.01 10.78 -27.58
C GLY A 404 9.61 10.48 -28.14
N LEU A 405 8.54 10.62 -27.35
CA LEU A 405 7.17 10.42 -27.83
C LEU A 405 6.75 11.53 -28.79
N ASP A 406 5.79 11.23 -29.65
CA ASP A 406 5.11 12.24 -30.48
C ASP A 406 4.26 13.19 -29.63
N VAL A 407 3.81 14.29 -30.25
CA VAL A 407 3.08 15.36 -29.58
C VAL A 407 1.76 14.86 -28.96
N ASN A 408 1.01 14.01 -29.67
CA ASN A 408 -0.28 13.50 -29.23
C ASN A 408 -0.13 12.55 -28.05
N SER A 409 0.91 11.71 -28.06
CA SER A 409 1.25 10.80 -26.96
C SER A 409 1.67 11.57 -25.70
N LYS A 410 2.45 12.65 -25.83
CA LYS A 410 2.79 13.54 -24.71
C LYS A 410 1.55 14.24 -24.14
N ALA A 411 0.67 14.73 -25.02
CA ALA A 411 -0.56 15.38 -24.60
C ALA A 411 -1.50 14.38 -23.87
N ALA A 412 -1.60 13.14 -24.34
CA ALA A 412 -2.37 12.09 -23.69
C ALA A 412 -1.86 11.78 -22.26
N LEU A 413 -0.56 11.68 -22.06
CA LEU A 413 0.05 11.56 -20.73
C LEU A 413 -0.24 12.79 -19.86
N GLY A 414 -0.22 13.98 -20.46
CA GLY A 414 -0.56 15.24 -19.81
C GLY A 414 -2.00 15.26 -19.29
N MET A 415 -2.96 14.79 -20.07
CA MET A 415 -4.35 14.72 -19.65
C MET A 415 -4.57 13.77 -18.49
N ILE A 416 -3.93 12.60 -18.49
CA ILE A 416 -3.97 11.67 -17.34
C ILE A 416 -3.35 12.34 -16.09
N TYR A 417 -2.22 13.03 -16.25
CA TYR A 417 -1.56 13.72 -15.16
C TYR A 417 -2.41 14.86 -14.57
N MET A 418 -3.06 15.68 -15.42
CA MET A 418 -3.98 16.75 -15.01
C MET A 418 -5.17 16.24 -14.19
N ARG A 419 -5.60 15.00 -14.44
CA ARG A 419 -6.70 14.32 -13.74
C ARG A 419 -6.22 13.43 -12.59
N LYS A 420 -5.00 13.60 -12.06
CA LYS A 420 -4.42 12.81 -10.97
C LYS A 420 -4.52 11.29 -11.21
N ASP A 421 -4.09 10.84 -12.37
CA ASP A 421 -4.12 9.42 -12.76
C ASP A 421 -5.54 8.82 -12.85
N HIS A 422 -6.55 9.66 -13.13
CA HIS A 422 -7.96 9.25 -13.22
C HIS A 422 -8.68 9.96 -14.38
N LEU A 423 -8.40 9.56 -15.63
CA LEU A 423 -9.06 10.11 -16.80
C LEU A 423 -10.17 9.16 -17.26
N GLU A 424 -11.42 9.55 -17.05
CA GLU A 424 -12.60 8.74 -17.36
C GLU A 424 -12.72 8.44 -18.86
N SER A 425 -13.28 7.28 -19.19
CA SER A 425 -13.61 6.87 -20.55
C SER A 425 -15.11 6.52 -20.64
N PRO A 426 -15.89 7.14 -21.57
CA PRO A 426 -15.46 8.06 -22.65
C PRO A 426 -14.86 9.37 -22.12
N VAL A 427 -13.80 9.84 -22.78
CA VAL A 427 -13.10 11.07 -22.37
C VAL A 427 -13.98 12.28 -22.66
N THR A 428 -14.35 13.02 -21.63
CA THR A 428 -15.04 14.30 -21.68
C THR A 428 -14.17 15.39 -21.09
N LEU A 429 -14.00 16.51 -21.80
CA LEU A 429 -13.14 17.62 -21.36
C LEU A 429 -13.97 18.81 -20.92
N GLN A 430 -13.46 19.53 -19.93
CA GLN A 430 -13.93 20.87 -19.59
C GLN A 430 -13.29 21.90 -20.53
N GLY A 431 -13.89 23.09 -20.68
CA GLY A 431 -13.38 24.07 -21.63
C GLY A 431 -11.92 24.50 -21.36
N TYR A 432 -11.47 24.54 -20.12
CA TYR A 432 -10.07 24.83 -19.78
C TYR A 432 -9.12 23.65 -20.13
N GLU A 433 -9.63 22.41 -20.09
CA GLU A 433 -8.86 21.22 -20.49
C GLU A 433 -8.72 21.14 -22.02
N GLU A 434 -9.78 21.50 -22.76
CA GLU A 434 -9.72 21.60 -24.23
C GLU A 434 -8.68 22.63 -24.69
N GLN A 435 -8.69 23.81 -24.07
CA GLN A 435 -7.68 24.85 -24.35
C GLN A 435 -6.25 24.38 -23.99
N ALA A 436 -6.10 23.65 -22.90
CA ALA A 436 -4.80 23.08 -22.54
C ALA A 436 -4.35 22.03 -23.55
N LEU A 437 -5.24 21.18 -24.01
CA LEU A 437 -4.96 20.13 -25.00
C LEU A 437 -4.52 20.75 -26.35
N GLU A 438 -5.21 21.82 -26.81
CA GLU A 438 -4.82 22.58 -27.99
C GLU A 438 -3.42 23.21 -27.82
N ARG A 439 -3.13 23.79 -26.66
CA ARG A 439 -1.80 24.37 -26.35
C ARG A 439 -0.69 23.31 -26.26
N LEU A 440 -1.04 22.06 -25.92
CA LEU A 440 -0.14 20.92 -26.00
C LEU A 440 0.07 20.44 -27.44
N GLY A 441 -0.64 21.01 -28.43
CA GLY A 441 -0.52 20.71 -29.83
C GLY A 441 -1.30 19.46 -30.28
N SER A 442 -2.38 19.10 -29.58
CA SER A 442 -3.20 17.91 -29.87
C SER A 442 -4.70 18.26 -29.90
N SER A 443 -5.50 17.33 -30.35
CA SER A 443 -6.96 17.37 -30.31
C SER A 443 -7.52 16.19 -29.51
N LEU A 444 -8.79 16.26 -29.10
CA LEU A 444 -9.42 15.15 -28.35
C LEU A 444 -9.35 13.82 -29.13
N GLY A 445 -9.62 13.85 -30.43
CA GLY A 445 -9.57 12.64 -31.25
C GLY A 445 -8.17 12.02 -31.36
N GLU A 446 -7.16 12.86 -31.55
CA GLU A 446 -5.76 12.42 -31.58
C GLU A 446 -5.26 11.95 -30.22
N CYS A 447 -5.68 12.61 -29.13
CA CYS A 447 -5.39 12.21 -27.76
C CYS A 447 -5.97 10.81 -27.46
N ILE A 448 -7.23 10.53 -27.82
CA ILE A 448 -7.86 9.22 -27.66
C ILE A 448 -7.11 8.15 -28.47
N SER A 449 -6.72 8.48 -29.71
CA SER A 449 -5.93 7.57 -30.55
C SER A 449 -4.57 7.25 -29.92
N ALA A 450 -3.92 8.24 -29.33
CA ALA A 450 -2.66 8.07 -28.61
C ALA A 450 -2.82 7.24 -27.33
N LEU A 451 -3.90 7.43 -26.55
CA LEU A 451 -4.22 6.61 -25.38
C LEU A 451 -4.34 5.13 -25.77
N ASN A 452 -5.07 4.83 -26.86
CA ASN A 452 -5.20 3.47 -27.36
C ASN A 452 -3.85 2.87 -27.82
N ALA A 453 -3.01 3.66 -28.48
CA ALA A 453 -1.68 3.22 -28.93
C ALA A 453 -0.71 2.96 -27.76
N LEU A 454 -0.83 3.71 -26.68
CA LEU A 454 0.00 3.59 -25.47
C LEU A 454 -0.54 2.53 -24.48
N ASN A 455 -1.74 2.00 -24.73
CA ASN A 455 -2.36 1.02 -23.85
C ASN A 455 -1.49 -0.24 -23.67
N GLY A 456 -1.30 -0.66 -22.43
CA GLY A 456 -0.45 -1.80 -22.08
C GLY A 456 1.06 -1.48 -22.03
N SER A 457 1.50 -0.29 -22.51
CA SER A 457 2.90 0.17 -22.43
C SER A 457 3.10 1.25 -21.37
N LEU A 458 2.65 2.46 -21.63
CA LEU A 458 2.75 3.61 -20.72
C LEU A 458 1.44 3.91 -19.97
N VAL A 459 0.31 3.57 -20.57
CA VAL A 459 -1.01 3.76 -19.94
C VAL A 459 -1.79 2.44 -19.94
N THR A 460 -2.87 2.40 -19.17
CA THR A 460 -3.78 1.26 -19.11
C THR A 460 -5.21 1.74 -18.92
N LEU A 461 -6.16 1.05 -19.53
CA LEU A 461 -7.58 1.25 -19.31
C LEU A 461 -8.05 0.22 -18.28
N VAL A 462 -8.55 0.68 -17.14
CA VAL A 462 -9.01 -0.18 -16.04
C VAL A 462 -10.46 0.15 -15.67
N ASN A 463 -11.17 -0.82 -15.12
CA ASN A 463 -12.51 -0.59 -14.56
C ASN A 463 -12.35 -0.24 -13.06
N VAL A 464 -12.88 0.91 -12.67
CA VAL A 464 -12.92 1.41 -11.28
C VAL A 464 -14.36 1.80 -10.97
N ASP A 465 -15.00 1.16 -10.02
CA ASP A 465 -16.38 1.41 -9.60
C ASP A 465 -17.38 1.46 -10.79
N ASP A 466 -17.29 0.46 -11.67
CA ASP A 466 -18.09 0.31 -12.92
C ASP A 466 -17.84 1.39 -13.99
N MET A 467 -16.82 2.23 -13.82
CA MET A 467 -16.37 3.19 -14.83
C MET A 467 -15.02 2.78 -15.43
N LEU A 468 -14.89 2.96 -16.74
CA LEU A 468 -13.60 2.78 -17.40
C LEU A 468 -12.74 4.03 -17.22
N VAL A 469 -11.49 3.85 -16.79
CA VAL A 469 -10.57 4.93 -16.47
C VAL A 469 -9.20 4.67 -17.10
N TRP A 470 -8.66 5.66 -17.80
CA TRP A 470 -7.28 5.68 -18.24
C TRP A 470 -6.37 6.10 -17.10
N ARG A 471 -5.33 5.30 -16.86
CA ARG A 471 -4.32 5.53 -15.83
C ARG A 471 -2.92 5.30 -16.38
N PHE A 472 -1.90 5.83 -15.72
CA PHE A 472 -0.54 5.40 -15.99
C PHE A 472 -0.40 3.90 -15.71
N LYS A 473 0.26 3.18 -16.60
CA LYS A 473 0.56 1.75 -16.40
C LYS A 473 1.37 1.52 -15.13
N HIS A 474 2.15 2.52 -14.74
CA HIS A 474 2.95 2.52 -13.52
C HIS A 474 3.13 3.92 -12.96
N PRO A 475 3.09 4.14 -11.62
CA PRO A 475 3.26 5.45 -10.98
C PRO A 475 4.54 6.20 -11.39
N THR A 476 5.65 5.48 -11.65
CA THR A 476 6.91 6.09 -12.10
C THR A 476 6.80 6.83 -13.44
N ILE A 477 5.80 6.53 -14.26
CA ILE A 477 5.56 7.26 -15.52
C ILE A 477 5.00 8.64 -15.18
N GLY A 478 4.07 8.73 -14.23
CA GLY A 478 3.58 9.99 -13.69
C GLY A 478 4.69 10.82 -13.03
N ASP A 479 5.58 10.17 -12.26
CA ASP A 479 6.75 10.83 -11.67
C ASP A 479 7.68 11.41 -12.75
N ALA A 480 7.97 10.65 -13.81
CA ALA A 480 8.78 11.13 -14.91
C ALA A 480 8.10 12.29 -15.69
N TYR A 481 6.76 12.23 -15.84
CA TYR A 481 6.02 13.34 -16.42
C TYR A 481 6.08 14.59 -15.54
N ALA A 482 5.97 14.46 -14.22
CA ALA A 482 6.15 15.53 -13.25
C ALA A 482 7.54 16.19 -13.36
N MET A 483 8.60 15.40 -13.53
CA MET A 483 9.95 15.91 -13.76
C MET A 483 10.07 16.66 -15.10
N SER A 484 9.36 16.23 -16.14
CA SER A 484 9.26 16.95 -17.41
C SER A 484 8.59 18.31 -17.23
N LEU A 485 7.50 18.39 -16.45
CA LEU A 485 6.84 19.66 -16.09
C LEU A 485 7.78 20.58 -15.31
N ALA A 486 8.48 20.06 -14.30
CA ALA A 486 9.39 20.83 -13.46
C ALA A 486 10.57 21.46 -14.26
N SER A 487 10.95 20.82 -15.36
CA SER A 487 12.04 21.31 -16.23
C SER A 487 11.58 22.26 -17.33
N ASN A 488 10.27 22.45 -17.56
CA ASN A 488 9.72 23.25 -18.65
C ASN A 488 8.64 24.22 -18.13
N PRO A 489 8.94 25.52 -17.92
CA PRO A 489 7.99 26.51 -17.42
C PRO A 489 6.76 26.72 -18.31
N ASP A 490 6.90 26.58 -19.64
CA ASP A 490 5.78 26.76 -20.58
C ASP A 490 4.79 25.59 -20.43
N LEU A 491 5.32 24.36 -20.35
CA LEU A 491 4.51 23.16 -20.11
C LEU A 491 3.84 23.21 -18.73
N LEU A 492 4.56 23.71 -17.72
CA LEU A 492 4.00 23.94 -16.39
C LEU A 492 2.87 24.98 -16.43
N GLY A 493 3.04 26.06 -17.17
CA GLY A 493 1.99 27.08 -17.37
C GLY A 493 0.71 26.50 -18.01
N ILE A 494 0.86 25.60 -18.99
CA ILE A 494 -0.27 24.88 -19.60
C ILE A 494 -0.95 23.98 -18.56
N PHE A 495 -0.18 23.22 -17.81
CA PHE A 495 -0.67 22.37 -16.75
C PHE A 495 -1.48 23.15 -15.69
N LEU A 496 -0.94 24.28 -15.20
CA LEU A 496 -1.62 25.13 -14.20
C LEU A 496 -2.94 25.72 -14.74
N SER A 497 -3.02 26.01 -16.04
CA SER A 497 -4.25 26.50 -16.67
C SER A 497 -5.26 25.40 -16.98
N GLY A 498 -4.79 24.19 -17.28
CA GLY A 498 -5.60 23.07 -17.76
C GLY A 498 -6.03 22.05 -16.69
N SER A 499 -5.53 22.19 -15.47
CA SER A 499 -5.94 21.30 -14.36
C SER A 499 -7.06 21.92 -13.54
N SER A 500 -7.88 21.10 -12.88
CA SER A 500 -8.75 21.60 -11.81
C SER A 500 -7.88 22.17 -10.68
N VAL A 501 -8.41 23.14 -9.94
CA VAL A 501 -7.64 23.79 -8.87
C VAL A 501 -7.31 22.80 -7.76
N GLU A 502 -8.22 21.88 -7.46
CA GLU A 502 -8.03 20.82 -6.47
C GLU A 502 -6.88 19.87 -6.87
N ASN A 503 -6.86 19.47 -8.14
CA ASN A 503 -5.81 18.61 -8.65
C ASN A 503 -4.45 19.34 -8.64
N MET A 504 -4.45 20.59 -9.06
CA MET A 504 -3.27 21.45 -9.08
C MET A 504 -2.67 21.65 -7.68
N MET A 505 -3.48 21.98 -6.68
CA MET A 505 -3.03 22.12 -5.28
C MET A 505 -2.39 20.85 -4.72
N GLY A 506 -2.86 19.67 -5.14
CA GLY A 506 -2.28 18.40 -4.70
C GLY A 506 -0.94 18.05 -5.37
N GLN A 507 -0.59 18.66 -6.52
CA GLN A 507 0.54 18.24 -7.35
C GLN A 507 1.71 19.24 -7.39
N VAL A 508 1.50 20.51 -7.02
CA VAL A 508 2.56 21.53 -7.07
C VAL A 508 2.86 22.17 -5.72
N THR A 509 4.00 22.88 -5.67
CA THR A 509 4.35 23.81 -4.58
C THR A 509 4.64 25.19 -5.15
N CYS A 510 4.23 26.23 -4.46
CA CYS A 510 4.54 27.61 -4.84
C CYS A 510 5.84 28.07 -4.18
N GLY A 511 6.95 27.88 -4.87
CA GLY A 511 8.29 28.04 -4.33
C GLY A 511 8.81 26.78 -3.62
N ASN A 512 10.07 26.81 -3.18
CA ASN A 512 10.71 25.69 -2.49
C ASN A 512 10.30 25.65 -1.01
N VAL A 513 9.57 24.63 -0.63
CA VAL A 513 9.13 24.38 0.75
C VAL A 513 9.76 23.11 1.36
N GLY A 514 10.79 22.55 0.71
CA GLY A 514 11.49 21.35 1.18
C GLY A 514 10.75 20.04 0.96
N LEU A 515 9.72 20.01 0.11
CA LEU A 515 9.06 18.77 -0.30
C LEU A 515 9.85 18.08 -1.40
N GLU A 516 10.29 16.85 -1.17
CA GLU A 516 11.01 16.07 -2.16
C GLU A 516 10.14 15.79 -3.39
N LYS A 517 10.76 15.82 -4.58
CA LYS A 517 10.13 15.54 -5.88
C LYS A 517 8.90 16.42 -6.21
N ALA A 518 8.73 17.54 -5.52
CA ALA A 518 7.63 18.47 -5.80
C ALA A 518 7.85 19.19 -7.13
N VAL A 519 6.76 19.38 -7.89
CA VAL A 519 6.76 20.30 -9.04
C VAL A 519 6.70 21.74 -8.51
N ILE A 520 7.82 22.46 -8.60
CA ILE A 520 7.95 23.81 -8.03
C ILE A 520 7.47 24.83 -9.05
N VAL A 521 6.43 25.58 -8.71
CA VAL A 521 5.96 26.74 -9.47
C VAL A 521 6.97 27.89 -9.30
N PRO A 522 7.62 28.36 -10.37
CA PRO A 522 8.55 29.46 -10.30
C PRO A 522 7.84 30.80 -10.08
N LYS A 523 8.54 31.82 -9.56
CA LYS A 523 7.99 33.15 -9.26
C LYS A 523 7.26 33.80 -10.44
N ALA A 524 7.70 33.54 -11.66
CA ALA A 524 7.08 34.07 -12.89
C ALA A 524 5.63 33.56 -13.08
N LEU A 525 5.28 32.38 -12.55
CA LEU A 525 3.94 31.81 -12.64
C LEU A 525 3.08 32.02 -11.38
N PHE A 526 3.57 32.73 -10.36
CA PHE A 526 2.79 33.09 -9.16
C PHE A 526 1.49 33.83 -9.50
N PRO A 527 1.46 34.80 -10.42
CA PRO A 527 0.21 35.48 -10.80
C PRO A 527 -0.84 34.53 -11.38
N VAL A 528 -0.42 33.52 -12.18
CA VAL A 528 -1.32 32.51 -12.72
C VAL A 528 -1.92 31.68 -11.59
N MET A 529 -1.08 31.25 -10.65
CA MET A 529 -1.50 30.44 -9.51
C MET A 529 -2.47 31.22 -8.62
N ILE A 530 -2.18 32.49 -8.30
CA ILE A 530 -3.04 33.35 -7.47
C ILE A 530 -4.40 33.56 -8.14
N ALA A 531 -4.44 33.81 -9.44
CA ALA A 531 -5.70 33.95 -10.18
C ALA A 531 -6.56 32.67 -10.09
N ARG A 532 -5.95 31.50 -10.29
CA ARG A 532 -6.63 30.20 -10.19
C ARG A 532 -7.17 29.93 -8.78
N LEU A 533 -6.39 30.24 -7.75
CA LEU A 533 -6.84 30.10 -6.35
C LEU A 533 -7.99 31.06 -5.99
N SER A 534 -7.99 32.27 -6.55
CA SER A 534 -9.07 33.23 -6.37
C SER A 534 -10.36 32.76 -7.05
N GLU A 535 -10.30 32.22 -8.27
CA GLU A 535 -11.43 31.59 -8.95
C GLU A 535 -12.03 30.44 -8.11
N PHE A 536 -11.18 29.62 -7.51
CA PHE A 536 -11.59 28.50 -6.69
C PHE A 536 -12.43 28.94 -5.49
N SER A 537 -12.01 29.97 -4.78
CA SER A 537 -12.71 30.51 -3.60
C SER A 537 -14.05 31.16 -3.92
N THR A 538 -14.32 31.50 -5.18
CA THR A 538 -15.54 32.18 -5.64
C THR A 538 -16.47 31.33 -6.50
N SER A 539 -16.07 30.09 -6.83
CA SER A 539 -16.82 29.23 -7.75
C SER A 539 -18.20 28.82 -7.21
N ASP A 540 -19.19 28.77 -8.08
CA ASP A 540 -20.57 28.38 -7.72
C ASP A 540 -20.67 26.93 -7.24
N LYS A 541 -19.76 26.05 -7.66
CA LYS A 541 -19.67 24.66 -7.21
C LYS A 541 -19.60 24.54 -5.68
N TYR A 542 -19.00 25.51 -4.98
CA TYR A 542 -18.80 25.52 -3.55
C TYR A 542 -19.81 26.38 -2.76
N LYS A 543 -20.74 27.04 -3.45
CA LYS A 543 -21.79 27.87 -2.80
C LYS A 543 -23.06 27.09 -2.45
N VAL A 544 -23.26 25.92 -3.05
CA VAL A 544 -24.53 25.18 -3.01
C VAL A 544 -24.70 24.34 -1.75
N HIS A 545 -23.62 23.85 -1.15
CA HIS A 545 -23.66 22.98 0.04
C HIS A 545 -22.59 23.38 1.04
N TRP A 546 -22.94 23.51 2.33
CA TRP A 546 -22.01 23.95 3.36
C TRP A 546 -20.77 23.07 3.52
N MET A 547 -20.90 21.73 3.38
CA MET A 547 -19.79 20.79 3.41
C MET A 547 -18.79 21.05 2.29
N SER A 548 -19.25 21.28 1.07
CA SER A 548 -18.38 21.59 -0.08
C SER A 548 -17.59 22.87 0.14
N VAL A 549 -18.20 23.89 0.76
CA VAL A 549 -17.52 25.15 1.13
C VAL A 549 -16.44 24.90 2.18
N TRP A 550 -16.72 24.05 3.16
CA TRP A 550 -15.77 23.71 4.22
C TRP A 550 -14.58 22.93 3.65
N GLU A 551 -14.83 21.92 2.83
CA GLU A 551 -13.79 21.14 2.14
C GLU A 551 -12.90 22.00 1.24
N ALA A 552 -13.50 22.92 0.49
CA ALA A 552 -12.76 23.86 -0.36
C ALA A 552 -11.85 24.78 0.45
N ARG A 553 -12.34 25.34 1.56
CA ARG A 553 -11.52 26.16 2.47
C ARG A 553 -10.40 25.34 3.07
N ARG A 554 -10.70 24.15 3.54
CA ARG A 554 -9.70 23.23 4.10
C ARG A 554 -8.59 22.94 3.09
N ALA A 555 -8.95 22.56 1.86
CA ALA A 555 -7.98 22.31 0.80
C ALA A 555 -7.09 23.53 0.52
N LEU A 556 -7.69 24.71 0.41
CA LEU A 556 -6.96 25.96 0.18
C LEU A 556 -6.03 26.31 1.34
N TYR A 557 -6.51 26.28 2.59
CA TYR A 557 -5.72 26.68 3.74
C TYR A 557 -4.56 25.74 4.02
N LEU A 558 -4.76 24.43 3.83
CA LEU A 558 -3.69 23.45 3.93
C LEU A 558 -2.67 23.60 2.80
N PHE A 559 -3.11 23.91 1.57
CA PHE A 559 -2.21 24.22 0.48
C PHE A 559 -1.34 25.44 0.78
N LEU A 560 -1.94 26.53 1.24
CA LEU A 560 -1.24 27.75 1.64
C LEU A 560 -0.23 27.49 2.77
N SER A 561 -0.62 26.65 3.75
CA SER A 561 0.22 26.37 4.91
C SER A 561 1.42 25.48 4.61
N TYR A 562 1.26 24.44 3.78
CA TYR A 562 2.28 23.41 3.61
C TYR A 562 3.00 23.43 2.27
N ARG A 563 2.41 24.08 1.25
CA ARG A 563 2.91 24.04 -0.12
C ARG A 563 3.28 25.41 -0.69
N CYS A 564 3.20 26.46 0.11
CA CYS A 564 3.51 27.81 -0.33
C CYS A 564 4.69 28.40 0.44
N SER A 565 5.65 28.96 -0.30
CA SER A 565 6.77 29.71 0.27
C SER A 565 6.30 31.04 0.83
N LYS A 566 7.10 31.61 1.74
CA LYS A 566 6.86 32.95 2.29
C LYS A 566 6.60 33.99 1.20
N GLU A 567 7.42 34.01 0.15
CA GLU A 567 7.29 34.97 -0.96
C GLU A 567 5.98 34.81 -1.75
N PHE A 568 5.47 33.58 -1.87
CA PHE A 568 4.16 33.37 -2.49
C PHE A 568 3.04 33.87 -1.58
N LEU A 569 3.12 33.54 -0.28
CA LEU A 569 2.14 33.97 0.71
C LEU A 569 2.04 35.51 0.80
N GLU A 570 3.17 36.22 0.75
CA GLU A 570 3.18 37.69 0.69
C GLU A 570 2.33 38.20 -0.47
N LYS A 571 2.59 37.72 -1.70
CA LYS A 571 1.83 38.13 -2.90
C LYS A 571 0.36 37.70 -2.87
N TYR A 572 0.09 36.54 -2.30
CA TYR A 572 -1.26 36.03 -2.17
C TYR A 572 -2.08 36.92 -1.21
N LEU A 573 -1.53 37.30 -0.06
CA LEU A 573 -2.16 38.18 0.90
C LEU A 573 -2.35 39.62 0.36
N GLU A 574 -1.42 40.11 -0.46
CA GLU A 574 -1.59 41.39 -1.19
C GLU A 574 -2.81 41.36 -2.13
N SER A 575 -3.06 40.21 -2.78
CA SER A 575 -4.17 40.04 -3.73
C SER A 575 -5.49 39.65 -3.05
N THR A 576 -5.45 39.04 -1.87
CA THR A 576 -6.62 38.47 -1.18
C THR A 576 -6.55 38.78 0.33
N PRO A 577 -6.54 40.06 0.75
CA PRO A 577 -6.35 40.44 2.15
C PRO A 577 -7.51 40.01 3.06
N GLU A 578 -8.70 39.79 2.51
CA GLU A 578 -9.91 39.37 3.24
C GLU A 578 -9.75 37.99 3.89
N ILE A 579 -8.79 37.18 3.46
CA ILE A 579 -8.51 35.86 4.06
C ILE A 579 -8.12 36.01 5.54
N LEU A 580 -7.38 37.06 5.90
CA LEU A 580 -6.91 37.30 7.27
C LEU A 580 -8.09 37.42 8.26
N SER A 581 -9.16 38.15 7.86
CA SER A 581 -10.34 38.29 8.70
C SER A 581 -11.11 36.99 8.94
N ARG A 582 -10.98 36.03 8.00
CA ARG A 582 -11.64 34.72 8.10
C ARG A 582 -10.86 33.76 8.97
N ILE A 583 -9.55 33.59 8.67
CA ILE A 583 -8.72 32.60 9.38
C ILE A 583 -8.50 32.97 10.85
N CYS A 584 -8.53 34.26 11.20
CA CYS A 584 -8.39 34.73 12.58
C CYS A 584 -9.67 34.59 13.42
N LYS A 585 -10.74 34.04 12.82
CA LYS A 585 -11.98 33.66 13.50
C LYS A 585 -12.24 32.17 13.27
N PRO A 586 -11.41 31.27 13.84
CA PRO A 586 -11.60 29.85 13.65
C PRO A 586 -12.93 29.39 14.24
N GLY A 587 -13.48 28.29 13.70
CA GLY A 587 -14.58 27.57 14.34
C GLY A 587 -14.10 26.74 15.53
N LEU A 588 -15.04 26.09 16.22
CA LEU A 588 -14.75 25.08 17.25
C LEU A 588 -14.03 23.88 16.65
N ARG A 589 -13.45 23.06 17.49
CA ARG A 589 -12.55 21.94 17.13
C ARG A 589 -11.22 22.46 16.57
N LEU A 590 -10.54 23.26 17.41
CA LEU A 590 -9.24 23.87 17.10
C LEU A 590 -8.15 22.83 16.75
N ASP A 591 -8.35 21.57 17.11
CA ASP A 591 -7.50 20.45 16.77
C ASP A 591 -7.56 20.08 15.26
N VAL A 592 -8.69 20.32 14.59
CA VAL A 592 -8.94 19.90 13.19
C VAL A 592 -9.15 21.04 12.21
N VAL A 593 -9.48 22.27 12.68
CA VAL A 593 -9.75 23.38 11.77
C VAL A 593 -8.47 23.90 11.10
N PRO A 594 -8.46 24.03 9.77
CA PRO A 594 -7.26 24.40 9.01
C PRO A 594 -6.86 25.86 9.16
N GLU A 595 -7.74 26.71 9.68
CA GLU A 595 -7.49 28.09 10.03
C GLU A 595 -6.32 28.21 11.01
N VAL A 596 -6.28 27.38 12.05
CA VAL A 596 -5.20 27.35 13.04
C VAL A 596 -3.85 27.11 12.36
N THR A 597 -3.79 26.14 11.43
CA THR A 597 -2.56 25.81 10.72
C THR A 597 -2.07 26.96 9.85
N LEU A 598 -2.99 27.68 9.18
CA LEU A 598 -2.62 28.81 8.33
C LEU A 598 -2.19 30.02 9.17
N VAL A 599 -2.88 30.31 10.27
CA VAL A 599 -2.51 31.39 11.21
C VAL A 599 -1.11 31.15 11.80
N GLU A 600 -0.83 29.92 12.25
CA GLU A 600 0.51 29.50 12.72
C GLU A 600 1.58 29.74 11.63
N THR A 601 1.31 29.31 10.41
CA THR A 601 2.23 29.45 9.29
C THR A 601 2.54 30.92 8.99
N LEU A 602 1.48 31.75 8.92
CA LEU A 602 1.66 33.19 8.71
C LEU A 602 2.41 33.86 9.87
N HIS A 603 2.13 33.45 11.12
CA HIS A 603 2.84 33.96 12.29
C HIS A 603 4.34 33.60 12.24
N LYS A 604 4.70 32.35 11.94
CA LYS A 604 6.09 31.90 11.77
C LYS A 604 6.82 32.66 10.68
N HIS A 605 6.15 32.98 9.58
CA HIS A 605 6.71 33.75 8.48
C HIS A 605 6.73 35.27 8.75
N LYS A 606 6.18 35.72 9.87
CA LYS A 606 6.00 37.15 10.21
C LYS A 606 5.13 37.91 9.18
N LEU A 607 4.11 37.23 8.69
CA LEU A 607 3.13 37.75 7.71
C LEU A 607 1.75 38.00 8.35
N LEU A 608 1.55 37.61 9.60
CA LEU A 608 0.32 37.84 10.36
C LEU A 608 0.39 39.23 11.02
N PRO A 609 -0.46 40.22 10.62
CA PRO A 609 -0.50 41.54 11.26
C PRO A 609 -0.95 41.41 12.70
N GLU A 610 -0.40 42.23 13.59
CA GLU A 610 -0.65 42.20 15.05
C GLU A 610 -2.14 42.36 15.42
N GLU A 611 -2.90 43.18 14.68
CA GLU A 611 -4.33 43.34 14.87
C GLU A 611 -5.11 42.03 14.67
N TYR A 612 -4.75 41.25 13.64
CA TYR A 612 -5.38 39.94 13.35
C TYR A 612 -4.90 38.87 14.33
N ARG A 613 -3.64 38.90 14.75
CA ARG A 613 -3.12 38.01 15.80
C ARG A 613 -3.92 38.15 17.07
N LYS A 614 -4.17 39.39 17.51
CA LYS A 614 -4.98 39.68 18.72
C LYS A 614 -6.42 39.18 18.61
N ILE A 615 -7.05 39.33 17.45
CA ILE A 615 -8.41 38.83 17.22
C ILE A 615 -8.41 37.28 17.36
N PHE A 616 -7.40 36.58 16.80
CA PHE A 616 -7.29 35.15 16.94
C PHE A 616 -7.12 34.73 18.40
N VAL A 617 -6.19 35.36 19.12
CA VAL A 617 -5.92 35.09 20.54
C VAL A 617 -7.17 35.30 21.40
N GLU A 618 -7.90 36.39 21.17
CA GLU A 618 -9.15 36.70 21.91
C GLU A 618 -10.22 35.62 21.71
N ILE A 619 -10.46 35.19 20.48
CA ILE A 619 -11.47 34.17 20.16
C ILE A 619 -11.09 32.79 20.74
N VAL A 620 -9.86 32.39 20.57
CA VAL A 620 -9.34 31.09 21.07
C VAL A 620 -9.33 31.08 22.61
N SER A 621 -8.98 32.21 23.25
CA SER A 621 -9.05 32.34 24.70
C SER A 621 -10.49 32.23 25.21
N ARG A 622 -11.45 32.85 24.53
CA ARG A 622 -12.86 32.76 24.89
C ARG A 622 -13.35 31.31 24.84
N TYR A 623 -13.06 30.58 23.77
CA TYR A 623 -13.42 29.15 23.66
C TYR A 623 -12.91 28.34 24.83
N ALA A 624 -11.65 28.57 25.23
CA ALA A 624 -11.05 27.86 26.35
C ALA A 624 -11.66 28.25 27.71
N ILE A 625 -12.00 29.53 27.92
CA ILE A 625 -12.63 30.03 29.17
C ILE A 625 -14.08 29.56 29.29
N ASP A 626 -14.83 29.53 28.18
CA ASP A 626 -16.20 29.08 28.17
C ASP A 626 -16.35 27.54 28.20
N GLY A 627 -15.24 26.79 28.03
CA GLY A 627 -15.24 25.34 28.01
C GLY A 627 -15.75 24.73 26.69
N GLU A 628 -15.92 25.58 25.66
CA GLU A 628 -16.33 25.11 24.33
C GLU A 628 -15.23 24.38 23.59
N ASP A 629 -13.95 24.78 23.79
CA ASP A 629 -12.79 24.16 23.21
C ASP A 629 -11.50 24.55 23.96
N VAL A 630 -10.92 23.60 24.69
CA VAL A 630 -9.73 23.82 25.51
C VAL A 630 -8.40 23.41 24.81
N TYR A 631 -8.45 23.01 23.55
CA TYR A 631 -7.29 22.53 22.81
C TYR A 631 -6.13 23.54 22.73
N ALA A 632 -6.44 24.84 22.87
CA ALA A 632 -5.44 25.89 22.96
C ALA A 632 -4.44 25.69 24.11
N LEU A 633 -4.85 25.02 25.19
CA LEU A 633 -4.01 24.79 26.38
C LEU A 633 -2.94 23.70 26.15
N SER A 634 -3.26 22.69 25.33
CA SER A 634 -2.36 21.57 25.05
C SER A 634 -1.54 21.72 23.76
N ASN A 635 -1.98 22.59 22.83
CA ASN A 635 -1.41 22.67 21.49
C ASN A 635 -0.26 23.67 21.38
N LYS A 636 0.96 23.18 21.19
CA LYS A 636 2.16 24.00 20.99
C LYS A 636 2.08 24.95 19.79
N ARG A 637 1.32 24.61 18.73
CA ARG A 637 1.16 25.45 17.54
C ARG A 637 0.34 26.70 17.86
N ILE A 638 -0.74 26.54 18.65
CA ILE A 638 -1.56 27.66 19.09
C ILE A 638 -0.78 28.47 20.13
N ARG A 639 -0.11 27.79 21.06
CA ARG A 639 0.69 28.42 22.12
C ARG A 639 1.74 29.41 21.57
N CYS A 640 2.38 29.11 20.44
CA CYS A 640 3.40 29.99 19.86
C CYS A 640 2.86 31.31 19.29
N ILE A 641 1.52 31.45 19.13
CA ILE A 641 0.86 32.67 18.64
C ILE A 641 0.60 33.65 19.79
N PHE A 642 0.49 33.15 21.03
CA PHE A 642 0.32 33.96 22.26
C PHE A 642 1.65 34.58 22.69
N THR A 643 1.59 35.78 23.31
CA THR A 643 2.69 36.24 24.16
C THR A 643 2.65 35.51 25.50
N GLU A 644 3.74 35.59 26.28
CA GLU A 644 3.78 34.96 27.62
C GLU A 644 2.69 35.56 28.53
N GLU A 645 2.52 36.88 28.52
CA GLU A 645 1.52 37.56 29.34
C GLU A 645 0.09 37.17 28.94
N GLU A 646 -0.19 37.08 27.65
CA GLU A 646 -1.53 36.67 27.16
C GLU A 646 -1.86 35.24 27.57
N TYR A 647 -0.87 34.35 27.54
CA TYR A 647 -1.08 32.95 27.90
C TYR A 647 -1.23 32.77 29.42
N GLU A 648 -0.43 33.47 30.23
CA GLU A 648 -0.60 33.47 31.68
C GLU A 648 -1.97 33.97 32.11
N GLU A 649 -2.50 35.02 31.46
CA GLU A 649 -3.86 35.54 31.70
C GLU A 649 -4.93 34.52 31.29
N LEU A 650 -4.72 33.80 30.15
CA LEU A 650 -5.62 32.72 29.74
C LEU A 650 -5.69 31.63 30.81
N ILE A 651 -4.55 31.12 31.27
CA ILE A 651 -4.49 30.09 32.31
C ILE A 651 -5.18 30.51 33.58
N LYS A 652 -4.98 31.76 34.01
CA LYS A 652 -5.62 32.33 35.18
C LYS A 652 -7.16 32.45 35.01
N SER A 653 -7.60 32.83 33.84
CA SER A 653 -9.04 32.93 33.53
C SER A 653 -9.70 31.55 33.47
N VAL A 654 -9.09 30.59 32.83
CA VAL A 654 -9.58 29.19 32.78
C VAL A 654 -9.68 28.62 34.21
N ARG A 655 -8.65 28.83 35.04
CA ARG A 655 -8.67 28.40 36.44
C ARG A 655 -9.85 28.97 37.23
N ASN A 656 -10.11 30.29 37.06
CA ASN A 656 -11.09 31.00 37.88
C ASN A 656 -12.51 30.87 37.33
N GLU A 657 -12.71 30.69 36.03
CA GLU A 657 -14.01 30.74 35.36
C GLU A 657 -14.51 29.39 34.86
N LEU A 658 -13.62 28.55 34.28
CA LEU A 658 -14.03 27.26 33.74
C LEU A 658 -14.02 26.15 34.82
N ILE A 659 -12.93 25.99 35.58
CA ILE A 659 -12.82 24.90 36.55
C ILE A 659 -14.00 24.83 37.52
N PRO A 660 -14.49 25.95 38.09
CA PRO A 660 -15.66 25.91 38.96
C PRO A 660 -16.98 25.51 38.25
N LYS A 661 -17.05 25.55 36.92
CA LYS A 661 -18.23 25.22 36.13
C LYS A 661 -18.22 23.80 35.54
N LEU A 662 -17.17 23.03 35.75
CA LEU A 662 -17.03 21.70 35.12
C LEU A 662 -18.19 20.76 35.44
N SER A 663 -18.72 20.80 36.68
CA SER A 663 -19.89 20.00 37.07
C SER A 663 -21.14 20.36 36.26
N ILE A 664 -21.34 21.65 35.98
CA ILE A 664 -22.49 22.13 35.20
C ILE A 664 -22.39 21.65 33.75
N ILE A 665 -21.19 21.82 33.14
CA ILE A 665 -20.93 21.37 31.75
C ILE A 665 -21.14 19.87 31.62
N ARG A 666 -20.60 19.05 32.56
CA ARG A 666 -20.82 17.60 32.57
C ARG A 666 -22.31 17.25 32.67
N GLU A 667 -23.06 17.89 33.61
CA GLU A 667 -24.48 17.61 33.80
C GLU A 667 -25.31 17.98 32.57
N GLU A 668 -25.01 19.07 31.90
CA GLU A 668 -25.66 19.47 30.66
C GLU A 668 -25.36 18.48 29.53
N THR A 669 -24.11 18.02 29.41
CA THR A 669 -23.73 17.02 28.42
C THR A 669 -24.45 15.69 28.68
N GLN A 670 -24.44 15.18 29.92
CA GLN A 670 -25.14 13.97 30.31
C GLN A 670 -26.65 14.03 30.09
N ALA A 671 -27.28 15.17 30.39
CA ALA A 671 -28.71 15.38 30.22
C ALA A 671 -29.15 15.38 28.73
N ASN A 672 -28.27 15.73 27.83
CA ASN A 672 -28.53 15.74 26.37
C ASN A 672 -28.19 14.42 25.66
N TYR A 673 -27.76 13.39 26.38
CA TYR A 673 -27.45 12.10 25.82
C TYR A 673 -28.66 11.44 25.17
N ILE A 674 -28.55 11.06 23.90
CA ILE A 674 -29.53 10.31 23.13
C ILE A 674 -28.88 8.97 22.75
N GLN A 675 -29.55 7.85 23.00
CA GLN A 675 -29.04 6.46 22.79
C GLN A 675 -28.74 6.10 21.30
N THR A 676 -28.31 7.05 20.48
CA THR A 676 -27.91 6.84 19.09
C THR A 676 -26.41 6.54 18.94
N GLU A 677 -25.63 6.89 19.97
CA GLU A 677 -24.17 6.70 20.03
C GLU A 677 -23.84 5.90 21.31
N THR A 678 -22.63 5.31 21.35
CA THR A 678 -22.18 4.69 22.60
C THR A 678 -21.90 5.77 23.65
N PRO A 679 -22.13 5.51 24.95
CA PRO A 679 -21.86 6.49 26.02
C PRO A 679 -20.41 7.01 26.00
N ASP A 680 -19.46 6.14 25.64
CA ASP A 680 -18.06 6.43 25.55
C ASP A 680 -17.77 7.40 24.39
N ASP A 681 -18.28 7.12 23.18
CA ASP A 681 -18.14 8.01 22.01
C ASP A 681 -18.80 9.39 22.27
N TYR A 682 -19.96 9.39 22.93
CA TYR A 682 -20.70 10.63 23.23
C TYR A 682 -19.96 11.53 24.22
N MET A 683 -19.33 10.96 25.26
CA MET A 683 -18.61 11.71 26.28
C MET A 683 -17.17 12.03 25.91
N GLN A 684 -16.68 11.58 24.76
CA GLN A 684 -15.27 11.69 24.35
C GLN A 684 -14.75 13.12 24.40
N ASP A 685 -15.49 14.10 23.87
CA ASP A 685 -15.08 15.51 23.89
C ASP A 685 -14.95 16.04 25.34
N THR A 686 -15.82 15.59 26.26
CA THR A 686 -15.76 15.95 27.69
C THR A 686 -14.56 15.29 28.38
N VAL A 687 -14.28 14.03 28.09
CA VAL A 687 -13.11 13.30 28.62
C VAL A 687 -11.82 13.97 28.12
N GLU A 688 -11.70 14.27 26.83
CA GLU A 688 -10.54 14.98 26.28
C GLU A 688 -10.35 16.36 26.92
N MET A 689 -11.41 17.10 27.15
CA MET A 689 -11.35 18.38 27.86
C MET A 689 -10.80 18.23 29.28
N LEU A 690 -11.32 17.25 30.03
CA LEU A 690 -10.86 17.01 31.42
C LEU A 690 -9.42 16.55 31.48
N ASP A 691 -8.97 15.72 30.55
CA ASP A 691 -7.57 15.26 30.44
C ASP A 691 -6.62 16.43 30.13
N ILE A 692 -6.99 17.31 29.19
CA ILE A 692 -6.19 18.52 28.88
C ILE A 692 -6.07 19.43 30.09
N LEU A 693 -7.19 19.64 30.80
CA LEU A 693 -7.19 20.46 32.02
C LEU A 693 -6.37 19.82 33.14
N LYS A 694 -6.45 18.51 33.31
CA LYS A 694 -5.65 17.75 34.28
C LYS A 694 -4.16 17.93 34.05
N ASP A 695 -3.72 17.78 32.81
CA ASP A 695 -2.31 17.96 32.44
C ASP A 695 -1.86 19.41 32.67
N GLN A 696 -2.67 20.40 32.30
CA GLN A 696 -2.35 21.81 32.41
C GLN A 696 -2.27 22.29 33.88
N PHE A 697 -3.11 21.76 34.78
CA PHE A 697 -3.21 22.16 36.18
C PHE A 697 -2.62 21.14 37.16
N SER A 698 -1.72 20.26 36.68
CA SER A 698 -1.10 19.20 37.50
C SER A 698 -0.44 19.70 38.78
N ASP A 699 0.06 20.93 38.81
CA ASP A 699 0.70 21.56 39.97
C ASP A 699 -0.26 22.32 40.90
N ASP A 700 -1.56 22.45 40.54
CA ASP A 700 -2.59 23.15 41.35
C ASP A 700 -3.48 22.12 42.06
N SER A 701 -3.22 21.87 43.35
CA SER A 701 -3.90 20.85 44.14
C SER A 701 -5.40 21.04 44.23
N ILE A 702 -5.89 22.29 44.23
CA ILE A 702 -7.35 22.58 44.32
C ILE A 702 -8.02 22.33 42.98
N ALA A 703 -7.38 22.77 41.90
CA ALA A 703 -7.89 22.55 40.54
C ALA A 703 -7.92 21.05 40.19
N ILE A 704 -6.84 20.34 40.50
CA ILE A 704 -6.70 18.89 40.23
C ILE A 704 -7.76 18.07 40.99
N ASP A 705 -8.03 18.38 42.26
CA ASP A 705 -9.07 17.69 43.04
C ASP A 705 -10.46 17.82 42.40
N ILE A 706 -10.80 18.98 41.86
CA ILE A 706 -12.07 19.21 41.16
C ILE A 706 -12.10 18.40 39.86
N ILE A 707 -11.04 18.49 39.05
CA ILE A 707 -10.97 17.81 37.74
C ILE A 707 -11.04 16.29 37.92
N GLU A 708 -10.26 15.72 38.85
CA GLU A 708 -10.28 14.28 39.13
C GLU A 708 -11.60 13.78 39.70
N HIS A 709 -12.31 14.65 40.42
CA HIS A 709 -13.67 14.33 40.86
C HIS A 709 -14.64 14.23 39.68
N GLU A 710 -14.58 15.15 38.74
CA GLU A 710 -15.43 15.12 37.54
C GLU A 710 -15.09 13.95 36.62
N ILE A 711 -13.79 13.61 36.42
CA ILE A 711 -13.36 12.42 35.67
C ILE A 711 -13.99 11.15 36.25
N LYS A 712 -13.92 10.97 37.56
CA LYS A 712 -14.54 9.79 38.22
C LYS A 712 -16.04 9.68 37.99
N ILE A 713 -16.75 10.83 37.97
CA ILE A 713 -18.19 10.83 37.73
C ILE A 713 -18.48 10.50 36.27
N VAL A 714 -17.71 10.99 35.33
CA VAL A 714 -17.83 10.68 33.90
C VAL A 714 -17.57 9.19 33.66
N ASP A 715 -16.48 8.63 34.19
CA ASP A 715 -16.14 7.21 34.08
C ASP A 715 -17.22 6.30 34.66
N GLN A 716 -17.75 6.69 35.83
CA GLN A 716 -18.85 5.93 36.47
C GLN A 716 -20.11 5.99 35.60
N TRP A 717 -20.46 7.13 35.04
CA TRP A 717 -21.63 7.28 34.18
C TRP A 717 -21.50 6.48 32.89
N ILE A 718 -20.33 6.49 32.23
CA ILE A 718 -20.05 5.67 31.05
C ILE A 718 -20.21 4.19 31.39
N PHE A 719 -19.63 3.74 32.51
CA PHE A 719 -19.73 2.34 32.97
C PHE A 719 -21.17 1.90 33.27
N GLU A 720 -22.00 2.79 33.87
CA GLU A 720 -23.39 2.50 34.20
C GLU A 720 -24.31 2.50 32.96
N ALA A 721 -23.94 3.23 31.92
CA ALA A 721 -24.71 3.36 30.68
C ALA A 721 -24.34 2.28 29.62
N ASP A 722 -23.26 1.50 29.85
CA ASP A 722 -22.73 0.53 28.89
C ASP A 722 -23.48 -0.82 28.96
N TYR A 723 -23.69 -1.46 27.77
CA TYR A 723 -24.34 -2.76 27.63
C TYR A 723 -23.31 -3.91 27.55
N PRO A 724 -23.59 -5.12 28.04
CA PRO A 724 -22.59 -6.18 28.19
C PRO A 724 -22.20 -6.87 26.87
N GLU A 725 -20.88 -7.02 26.64
CA GLU A 725 -20.28 -7.71 25.50
C GLU A 725 -20.16 -9.26 25.68
N PRO A 726 -20.11 -10.04 24.57
CA PRO A 726 -19.79 -11.47 24.62
C PRO A 726 -18.30 -11.78 24.42
N GLU A 727 -17.75 -12.66 25.26
CA GLU A 727 -16.35 -13.14 25.24
C GLU A 727 -16.00 -14.07 24.07
N ILE A 728 -14.85 -13.87 23.41
CA ILE A 728 -14.25 -14.79 22.41
C ILE A 728 -12.79 -15.14 22.78
N LYS A 729 -12.49 -16.45 22.82
CA LYS A 729 -11.16 -17.02 23.15
C LYS A 729 -10.29 -17.24 21.89
N LEU A 730 -9.02 -16.80 21.95
CA LEU A 730 -7.97 -16.97 20.94
C LEU A 730 -7.07 -18.19 21.22
N ARG A 731 -6.60 -18.86 20.16
CA ARG A 731 -5.56 -19.93 20.20
C ARG A 731 -4.28 -19.48 19.47
N GLU A 732 -3.15 -19.70 20.14
CA GLU A 732 -1.79 -19.36 19.65
C GLU A 732 -1.19 -20.44 18.73
N LEU A 733 -0.38 -20.00 17.74
CA LEU A 733 0.48 -20.85 16.91
C LEU A 733 1.84 -20.18 16.64
N ASN A 734 2.91 -20.84 17.06
CA ASN A 734 4.30 -20.40 16.89
C ASN A 734 4.90 -20.88 15.55
N ILE A 735 5.64 -19.99 14.84
CA ILE A 735 6.44 -20.34 13.66
C ILE A 735 7.81 -19.66 13.73
N THR A 736 8.86 -20.47 13.73
CA THR A 736 10.28 -20.04 13.63
C THR A 736 10.84 -20.41 12.26
N GLY A 737 11.60 -19.50 11.60
CA GLY A 737 12.26 -19.72 10.32
C GLY A 737 13.80 -19.81 10.43
N PRO A 738 14.50 -20.44 9.49
CA PRO A 738 15.95 -20.59 9.55
C PRO A 738 16.78 -19.65 8.64
N THR A 739 18.02 -19.47 9.01
CA THR A 739 19.08 -18.60 8.50
C THR A 739 19.90 -19.19 7.35
N ASP A 740 20.55 -18.32 6.57
CA ASP A 740 21.33 -18.57 5.33
C ASP A 740 22.69 -19.24 5.52
N GLU A 741 23.08 -20.08 4.55
CA GLU A 741 24.50 -20.38 4.23
C GLU A 741 24.71 -20.59 2.71
N LYS A 742 25.90 -20.16 2.22
CA LYS A 742 26.30 -20.07 0.81
C LYS A 742 26.94 -21.35 0.29
N HIS A 743 26.54 -21.87 -0.90
CA HIS A 743 27.37 -22.68 -1.79
C HIS A 743 26.92 -22.61 -3.26
N SER A 744 27.83 -22.90 -4.22
CA SER A 744 27.73 -22.69 -5.65
C SER A 744 26.56 -23.44 -6.32
N VAL A 745 25.79 -22.70 -7.08
CA VAL A 745 24.39 -22.93 -7.33
C VAL A 745 24.13 -23.02 -8.83
N ARG A 746 23.24 -23.95 -9.23
CA ARG A 746 22.54 -23.89 -10.51
C ARG A 746 21.80 -22.57 -10.61
N SER A 747 22.06 -21.80 -11.70
CA SER A 747 21.38 -20.51 -11.86
C SER A 747 19.88 -20.68 -12.03
N ILE A 748 19.09 -19.80 -11.35
CA ILE A 748 17.64 -19.74 -11.48
C ILE A 748 17.21 -19.45 -12.93
N PHE A 749 18.14 -18.94 -13.74
CA PHE A 749 17.92 -18.54 -15.13
C PHE A 749 18.26 -19.64 -16.15
N ASP A 750 18.59 -20.86 -15.72
CA ASP A 750 19.06 -21.90 -16.64
C ASP A 750 18.08 -22.30 -17.74
N ASP A 751 16.75 -22.17 -17.46
CA ASP A 751 15.67 -22.48 -18.40
C ASP A 751 14.94 -21.25 -18.92
N ILE A 752 15.47 -20.03 -18.74
CA ILE A 752 14.82 -18.78 -19.11
C ILE A 752 14.53 -18.66 -20.61
N ASP A 753 15.35 -19.30 -21.43
CA ASP A 753 15.27 -19.34 -22.89
C ASP A 753 14.63 -20.64 -23.45
N SER A 754 14.14 -21.52 -22.59
CA SER A 754 13.34 -22.68 -22.99
C SER A 754 11.87 -22.29 -23.13
N ASP A 755 11.17 -22.84 -24.13
CA ASP A 755 9.73 -22.61 -24.37
C ASP A 755 8.87 -23.48 -23.46
#